data_dbe54e11eb086ffa12acb6013274ba68
#
_entry.id   dbe54e11eb086ffa12acb6013274ba68
#
_cell.length_a   1.000
_cell.length_b   1.000
_cell.length_c   1.000
_cell.angle_alpha   90.00
_cell.angle_beta   90.00
_cell.angle_gamma   90.00
#
_symmetry.space_group_name_H-M   'P 1'
#
loop_
_entity.id
_entity.type
_entity.pdbx_description
1 polymer ?
#
loop_
_entity_poly.entity_id
_entity_poly.type
_entity_poly.pdbx_seq_one_letter_code
_entity_poly.pdbx_strand_id
1 'polypeptide(L)'
;MKSTPAKPTNVPDRVLDVLHFGRDSLRAIFAPRSVAVIGATEKEGSVGRTVLWNLISNPFGGTVYPINAQHSQVLGIKAYPNVASVPEPIDLAVIVTPAPTVPGIVGECVMAGVKSAIIISAGFKEAGAAGAELERQIAAQARGKMRLIGPNCLGVMRPVTHLNATFASAMARAGNVGFISQSGALLTAVLDWSFRENVGFSACISIGSMLDVGWGDLIDFLGDDPLTQSIVIYMESIGDARSFISAAREVALTKPIIIIKAGLTAAAAKAAASHTGALAGSDAVLNAAFRRCGVLRVNSIAELFDMAEVLSKQPRPSGPRLTIVTNAGGPGVLATDALIADGGELAELSAQTMEALNKVLPPHWSHGNPIDILGDADPQRYAQALEIVAKDPNSDGLLVTLTPQAMTDPTETARRLQTFARTPGKPVLASWMGGKDVVAGEAILNQANIPTFGFPDTAARIFNLMWRYAYNLRGIYETPTLVEAAVQGAPDRARVQQLIADARKSGRTLLTEFESKQVLAAYGIPTVPMRIATSENEAVQCADAIGYPVVLKLHSQTITHKTDVGGVQLNLPDADAVRRAYRAIESAASAVREAPLHGDKIFLGVAVQPMIDLDGYELILGSSIDAQFGPVLLFGGGGQLVEVFGDRSLALPPLNSTLARRMMEQTKIHKALKGVRGRSPVDLGALAQLLVQFSLLVVEQRWIKEIDINPLLAAPCPNPSPPDGGEPRGGRIIALDARMVLHEPGLEEDQLPKLAIRPYPTQYASEWTSKDGMRVTIRPIRPEDEPLIVKFHATLSEESVYMRYFHVIGYNQRVAHQRLTRICFIDYDREIALVVDRKDPQSGEHSILAVGRLNKLHMAPEAEFAILVSDAYQRHGFGGELLRRLVQIGRDEKLQRITANILNGNIAMQRMARNTGFELKLVGSEINAEMDLSKS
;
A
#
# COMPACT_ATOMS: atom_id res chain seq x y z
N MET A 1 -25.18 50.48 -13.05
CA MET A 1 -24.09 49.59 -13.55
C MET A 1 -24.27 48.22 -12.96
N LYS A 2 -24.73 47.26 -13.75
CA LYS A 2 -24.91 45.84 -13.31
C LYS A 2 -23.57 45.17 -13.50
N SER A 3 -22.94 44.75 -12.40
CA SER A 3 -21.76 43.92 -12.43
C SER A 3 -22.13 42.49 -12.88
N THR A 4 -21.67 42.12 -14.05
CA THR A 4 -21.72 40.73 -14.56
C THR A 4 -20.86 39.86 -13.69
N PRO A 5 -21.32 38.71 -13.16
CA PRO A 5 -20.46 37.79 -12.44
C PRO A 5 -19.47 37.20 -13.42
N ALA A 6 -18.17 37.27 -13.06
CA ALA A 6 -17.08 36.61 -13.79
C ALA A 6 -17.37 35.10 -13.84
N LYS A 7 -17.40 34.54 -15.04
CA LYS A 7 -17.40 33.09 -15.24
C LYS A 7 -16.18 32.50 -14.51
N PRO A 8 -16.33 31.45 -13.69
CA PRO A 8 -15.18 30.74 -13.19
C PRO A 8 -14.47 30.07 -14.38
N THR A 9 -13.27 30.52 -14.66
CA THR A 9 -12.35 29.82 -15.59
C THR A 9 -11.88 28.54 -14.89
N ASN A 10 -12.65 27.46 -15.05
CA ASN A 10 -12.21 26.13 -14.73
C ASN A 10 -11.16 25.71 -15.76
N VAL A 11 -9.95 26.22 -15.61
CA VAL A 11 -8.76 25.56 -16.16
C VAL A 11 -8.40 24.52 -15.08
N PRO A 12 -8.45 23.20 -15.39
CA PRO A 12 -7.98 22.20 -14.44
C PRO A 12 -6.54 22.57 -14.06
N ASP A 13 -6.23 22.44 -12.78
CA ASP A 13 -4.90 22.78 -12.26
C ASP A 13 -3.87 21.79 -12.82
N ARG A 14 -3.38 22.06 -14.04
CA ARG A 14 -2.33 21.31 -14.75
C ARG A 14 -1.00 21.28 -13.99
N VAL A 15 -0.91 21.99 -12.88
CA VAL A 15 0.29 22.07 -12.02
C VAL A 15 0.60 20.74 -11.36
N LEU A 16 -0.41 19.91 -11.11
CA LEU A 16 -0.21 18.55 -10.57
C LEU A 16 0.10 17.53 -11.67
N ASP A 17 -0.15 17.85 -12.92
CA ASP A 17 -0.01 16.97 -14.09
C ASP A 17 1.43 16.98 -14.66
N VAL A 18 2.40 16.76 -13.80
CA VAL A 18 3.83 16.80 -14.17
C VAL A 18 4.32 15.53 -14.85
N LEU A 19 3.56 14.45 -14.74
CA LEU A 19 4.06 13.10 -15.01
C LEU A 19 3.14 12.28 -15.94
N HIS A 20 2.03 12.84 -16.43
CA HIS A 20 0.94 12.04 -16.99
C HIS A 20 0.51 12.43 -18.40
N PHE A 21 1.45 12.70 -19.29
CA PHE A 21 1.19 12.58 -20.72
C PHE A 21 0.97 11.09 -21.03
N GLY A 22 -0.29 10.67 -21.13
CA GLY A 22 -0.65 9.28 -21.42
C GLY A 22 -1.68 8.65 -20.47
N ARG A 23 -1.91 9.20 -19.26
CA ARG A 23 -2.98 8.73 -18.35
C ARG A 23 -4.38 9.22 -18.72
N ASP A 24 -4.54 9.88 -19.83
CA ASP A 24 -5.83 10.37 -20.38
C ASP A 24 -6.76 9.22 -20.85
N SER A 25 -6.32 7.96 -20.70
CA SER A 25 -7.05 6.78 -21.20
C SER A 25 -8.44 6.60 -20.55
N LEU A 26 -8.64 7.08 -19.30
CA LEU A 26 -9.93 7.02 -18.63
C LEU A 26 -10.79 8.28 -18.82
N ARG A 27 -10.25 9.35 -19.38
CA ARG A 27 -10.98 10.60 -19.60
C ARG A 27 -12.24 10.39 -20.43
N ALA A 28 -12.18 9.51 -21.43
CA ALA A 28 -13.32 9.17 -22.27
C ALA A 28 -14.47 8.52 -21.47
N ILE A 29 -14.20 7.90 -20.32
CA ILE A 29 -15.22 7.35 -19.43
C ILE A 29 -15.82 8.44 -18.54
N PHE A 30 -14.97 9.31 -17.96
CA PHE A 30 -15.38 10.24 -16.91
C PHE A 30 -15.72 11.66 -17.40
N ALA A 31 -15.33 12.01 -18.62
CA ALA A 31 -15.65 13.29 -19.27
C ALA A 31 -15.87 13.09 -20.78
N PRO A 32 -16.79 12.20 -21.20
CA PRO A 32 -17.10 11.96 -22.61
C PRO A 32 -17.77 13.17 -23.25
N ARG A 33 -17.49 13.41 -24.53
CA ARG A 33 -18.24 14.38 -25.34
C ARG A 33 -19.41 13.73 -26.09
N SER A 34 -19.33 12.42 -26.28
CA SER A 34 -20.33 11.61 -26.98
C SER A 34 -20.49 10.25 -26.31
N VAL A 35 -21.73 9.86 -26.03
CA VAL A 35 -22.08 8.60 -25.37
C VAL A 35 -23.06 7.82 -26.24
N ALA A 36 -22.71 6.58 -26.61
CA ALA A 36 -23.62 5.64 -27.26
C ALA A 36 -24.23 4.67 -26.22
N VAL A 37 -25.57 4.58 -26.16
CA VAL A 37 -26.27 3.61 -25.30
C VAL A 37 -26.72 2.44 -26.18
N ILE A 38 -26.00 1.32 -26.06
CA ILE A 38 -26.22 0.11 -26.90
C ILE A 38 -27.20 -0.82 -26.18
N GLY A 39 -28.37 -1.00 -26.77
CA GLY A 39 -29.51 -1.67 -26.13
C GLY A 39 -30.51 -0.67 -25.53
N ALA A 40 -30.45 0.61 -25.96
CA ALA A 40 -31.42 1.62 -25.59
C ALA A 40 -32.84 1.17 -26.00
N THR A 41 -33.85 1.42 -25.15
CA THR A 41 -35.22 0.96 -25.35
C THR A 41 -36.22 1.85 -24.63
N GLU A 42 -37.49 1.86 -25.06
CA GLU A 42 -38.59 2.54 -24.39
C GLU A 42 -39.28 1.70 -23.30
N LYS A 43 -38.97 0.40 -23.24
CA LYS A 43 -39.58 -0.53 -22.28
C LYS A 43 -39.36 -0.07 -20.84
N GLU A 44 -40.46 0.22 -20.14
CA GLU A 44 -40.43 0.60 -18.74
C GLU A 44 -39.80 -0.47 -17.85
N GLY A 45 -39.09 -0.07 -16.80
CA GLY A 45 -38.40 -0.96 -15.87
C GLY A 45 -37.18 -1.66 -16.46
N SER A 46 -36.74 -1.32 -17.69
CA SER A 46 -35.53 -1.92 -18.26
C SER A 46 -34.29 -1.06 -18.02
N VAL A 47 -33.13 -1.73 -17.90
CA VAL A 47 -31.83 -1.08 -17.68
C VAL A 47 -31.53 -0.09 -18.82
N GLY A 48 -31.78 -0.47 -20.07
CA GLY A 48 -31.47 0.36 -21.24
C GLY A 48 -32.29 1.66 -21.28
N ARG A 49 -33.54 1.65 -20.83
CA ARG A 49 -34.33 2.85 -20.67
C ARG A 49 -33.81 3.75 -19.55
N THR A 50 -33.51 3.15 -18.40
CA THR A 50 -33.06 3.90 -17.22
C THR A 50 -31.71 4.59 -17.48
N VAL A 51 -30.74 3.90 -18.09
CA VAL A 51 -29.45 4.49 -18.46
C VAL A 51 -29.63 5.65 -19.43
N LEU A 52 -30.44 5.44 -20.51
CA LEU A 52 -30.70 6.50 -21.47
C LEU A 52 -31.39 7.70 -20.79
N TRP A 53 -32.41 7.45 -19.96
CA TRP A 53 -33.10 8.50 -19.21
C TRP A 53 -32.16 9.27 -18.28
N ASN A 54 -31.28 8.58 -17.55
CA ASN A 54 -30.32 9.21 -16.64
C ASN A 54 -29.33 10.13 -17.37
N LEU A 55 -28.88 9.74 -18.57
CA LEU A 55 -27.98 10.56 -19.37
C LEU A 55 -28.64 11.79 -19.96
N ILE A 56 -29.92 11.70 -20.38
CA ILE A 56 -30.64 12.82 -21.00
C ILE A 56 -31.26 13.76 -19.97
N SER A 57 -31.69 13.26 -18.82
CA SER A 57 -32.27 14.07 -17.75
C SER A 57 -31.21 14.83 -16.92
N ASN A 58 -29.95 14.45 -17.01
CA ASN A 58 -28.81 15.11 -16.36
C ASN A 58 -27.81 15.57 -17.45
N PRO A 59 -27.96 16.78 -18.00
CA PRO A 59 -27.14 17.24 -19.13
C PRO A 59 -25.67 17.40 -18.68
N PHE A 60 -24.79 16.50 -19.14
CA PHE A 60 -23.34 16.51 -18.83
C PHE A 60 -22.49 17.31 -19.84
N GLY A 61 -23.15 17.98 -20.81
CA GLY A 61 -22.49 18.78 -21.82
C GLY A 61 -22.03 18.03 -23.08
N GLY A 62 -22.37 16.74 -23.20
CA GLY A 62 -22.11 15.91 -24.38
C GLY A 62 -23.38 15.46 -25.09
N THR A 63 -23.20 14.74 -26.22
CA THR A 63 -24.29 14.19 -27.02
C THR A 63 -24.55 12.73 -26.67
N VAL A 64 -25.82 12.33 -26.63
CA VAL A 64 -26.25 10.94 -26.37
C VAL A 64 -26.84 10.33 -27.65
N TYR A 65 -26.35 9.15 -28.02
CA TYR A 65 -26.77 8.38 -29.20
C TYR A 65 -27.39 7.05 -28.76
N PRO A 66 -28.73 6.91 -28.79
CA PRO A 66 -29.37 5.61 -28.62
C PRO A 66 -29.02 4.67 -29.77
N ILE A 67 -28.61 3.45 -29.47
CA ILE A 67 -28.34 2.39 -30.45
C ILE A 67 -29.39 1.31 -30.28
N ASN A 68 -30.23 1.14 -31.33
CA ASN A 68 -31.27 0.12 -31.38
C ASN A 68 -31.49 -0.33 -32.82
N ALA A 69 -31.36 -1.64 -33.08
CA ALA A 69 -31.49 -2.22 -34.42
C ALA A 69 -32.93 -2.25 -34.95
N GLN A 70 -33.95 -2.10 -34.08
CA GLN A 70 -35.37 -2.24 -34.43
C GLN A 70 -36.13 -0.93 -34.49
N HIS A 71 -35.69 0.09 -33.74
CA HIS A 71 -36.40 1.36 -33.63
C HIS A 71 -35.55 2.53 -34.16
N SER A 72 -36.14 3.40 -34.98
CA SER A 72 -35.46 4.60 -35.51
C SER A 72 -35.43 5.75 -34.53
N GLN A 73 -36.14 5.64 -33.40
CA GLN A 73 -36.12 6.59 -32.27
C GLN A 73 -36.37 5.86 -30.95
N VAL A 74 -35.80 6.38 -29.87
CA VAL A 74 -36.02 5.91 -28.50
C VAL A 74 -36.16 7.14 -27.60
N LEU A 75 -37.21 7.23 -26.82
CA LEU A 75 -37.56 8.41 -25.97
C LEU A 75 -37.54 9.74 -26.74
N GLY A 76 -38.00 9.69 -28.00
CA GLY A 76 -38.04 10.88 -28.86
C GLY A 76 -36.67 11.28 -29.45
N ILE A 77 -35.63 10.56 -29.19
CA ILE A 77 -34.28 10.80 -29.72
C ILE A 77 -34.02 9.86 -30.89
N LYS A 78 -33.44 10.38 -31.99
CA LYS A 78 -33.03 9.53 -33.14
C LYS A 78 -32.12 8.42 -32.70
N ALA A 79 -32.49 7.20 -33.01
CA ALA A 79 -31.69 6.01 -32.75
C ALA A 79 -30.98 5.53 -34.03
N TYR A 80 -29.87 4.87 -33.85
CA TYR A 80 -29.04 4.30 -34.91
C TYR A 80 -29.02 2.80 -34.80
N PRO A 81 -28.96 2.05 -35.93
CA PRO A 81 -29.00 0.60 -35.90
C PRO A 81 -27.75 -0.04 -35.28
N ASN A 82 -26.61 0.59 -35.41
CA ASN A 82 -25.30 0.18 -34.84
C ASN A 82 -24.41 1.41 -34.63
N VAL A 83 -23.28 1.21 -33.95
CA VAL A 83 -22.33 2.28 -33.62
C VAL A 83 -21.68 2.89 -34.86
N ALA A 84 -21.38 2.08 -35.87
CA ALA A 84 -20.76 2.55 -37.12
C ALA A 84 -21.65 3.50 -37.93
N SER A 85 -22.98 3.49 -37.71
CA SER A 85 -23.93 4.37 -38.36
C SER A 85 -24.05 5.76 -37.71
N VAL A 86 -23.41 5.99 -36.53
CA VAL A 86 -23.38 7.28 -35.87
C VAL A 86 -22.45 8.22 -36.63
N PRO A 87 -22.89 9.45 -36.97
CA PRO A 87 -22.10 10.33 -37.83
C PRO A 87 -20.88 10.97 -37.14
N GLU A 88 -20.82 10.91 -35.79
CA GLU A 88 -19.74 11.49 -34.97
C GLU A 88 -18.96 10.43 -34.25
N PRO A 89 -17.67 10.68 -33.97
CA PRO A 89 -16.86 9.78 -33.15
C PRO A 89 -17.46 9.61 -31.75
N ILE A 90 -17.50 8.38 -31.26
CA ILE A 90 -18.01 8.03 -29.92
C ILE A 90 -16.86 7.92 -28.93
N ASP A 91 -16.92 8.68 -27.84
CA ASP A 91 -15.96 8.60 -26.73
C ASP A 91 -16.29 7.41 -25.80
N LEU A 92 -17.57 7.20 -25.48
CA LEU A 92 -18.02 6.20 -24.52
C LEU A 92 -19.19 5.37 -25.06
N ALA A 93 -19.09 4.05 -25.02
CA ALA A 93 -20.22 3.13 -25.24
C ALA A 93 -20.72 2.60 -23.89
N VAL A 94 -22.04 2.65 -23.63
CA VAL A 94 -22.67 2.00 -22.48
C VAL A 94 -23.47 0.81 -23.01
N ILE A 95 -23.01 -0.41 -22.66
CA ILE A 95 -23.54 -1.67 -23.22
C ILE A 95 -24.46 -2.31 -22.20
N VAL A 96 -25.73 -2.50 -22.57
CA VAL A 96 -26.78 -3.07 -21.73
C VAL A 96 -27.52 -4.24 -22.43
N THR A 97 -26.89 -4.87 -23.38
CA THR A 97 -27.42 -6.02 -24.14
C THR A 97 -27.10 -7.35 -23.45
N PRO A 98 -27.80 -8.47 -23.78
CA PRO A 98 -27.49 -9.77 -23.20
C PRO A 98 -26.03 -10.21 -23.39
N ALA A 99 -25.42 -10.84 -22.38
CA ALA A 99 -24.02 -11.22 -22.36
C ALA A 99 -23.49 -11.92 -23.62
N PRO A 100 -24.20 -12.86 -24.26
CA PRO A 100 -23.69 -13.51 -25.47
C PRO A 100 -23.48 -12.56 -26.67
N THR A 101 -24.13 -11.40 -26.68
CA THR A 101 -23.99 -10.43 -27.78
C THR A 101 -22.84 -9.45 -27.56
N VAL A 102 -22.38 -9.33 -26.31
CA VAL A 102 -21.40 -8.30 -25.92
C VAL A 102 -20.05 -8.44 -26.63
N PRO A 103 -19.46 -9.64 -26.82
CA PRO A 103 -18.19 -9.75 -27.56
C PRO A 103 -18.27 -9.17 -28.97
N GLY A 104 -19.35 -9.47 -29.72
CA GLY A 104 -19.56 -8.91 -31.06
C GLY A 104 -19.68 -7.37 -31.05
N ILE A 105 -20.44 -6.84 -30.09
CA ILE A 105 -20.62 -5.39 -29.92
C ILE A 105 -19.31 -4.68 -29.56
N VAL A 106 -18.49 -5.28 -28.71
CA VAL A 106 -17.17 -4.74 -28.37
C VAL A 106 -16.28 -4.71 -29.63
N GLY A 107 -16.33 -5.76 -30.46
CA GLY A 107 -15.64 -5.77 -31.76
C GLY A 107 -16.09 -4.63 -32.67
N GLU A 108 -17.41 -4.42 -32.80
CA GLU A 108 -17.96 -3.30 -33.59
C GLU A 108 -17.50 -1.93 -33.04
N CYS A 109 -17.51 -1.74 -31.72
CA CYS A 109 -17.03 -0.53 -31.05
C CYS A 109 -15.55 -0.27 -31.36
N VAL A 110 -14.71 -1.31 -31.29
CA VAL A 110 -13.26 -1.20 -31.61
C VAL A 110 -13.06 -0.81 -33.07
N MET A 111 -13.81 -1.41 -34.00
CA MET A 111 -13.72 -1.08 -35.45
C MET A 111 -14.21 0.36 -35.72
N ALA A 112 -15.22 0.84 -35.00
CA ALA A 112 -15.72 2.21 -35.09
C ALA A 112 -14.84 3.26 -34.38
N GLY A 113 -13.75 2.83 -33.71
CA GLY A 113 -12.82 3.73 -33.04
C GLY A 113 -13.36 4.29 -31.70
N VAL A 114 -14.30 3.61 -31.06
CA VAL A 114 -14.79 3.97 -29.72
C VAL A 114 -13.67 3.85 -28.70
N LYS A 115 -13.46 4.89 -27.89
CA LYS A 115 -12.31 4.96 -26.98
C LYS A 115 -12.49 4.14 -25.72
N SER A 116 -13.72 4.03 -25.21
CA SER A 116 -14.03 3.36 -23.94
C SER A 116 -15.43 2.79 -23.90
N ALA A 117 -15.64 1.78 -23.03
CA ALA A 117 -16.98 1.25 -22.79
C ALA A 117 -17.22 0.92 -21.30
N ILE A 118 -18.50 1.01 -20.91
CA ILE A 118 -19.04 0.49 -19.66
C ILE A 118 -19.95 -0.67 -20.00
N ILE A 119 -19.63 -1.87 -19.51
CA ILE A 119 -20.43 -3.08 -19.75
C ILE A 119 -21.26 -3.35 -18.50
N ILE A 120 -22.52 -2.94 -18.53
CA ILE A 120 -23.46 -3.12 -17.42
C ILE A 120 -23.96 -4.57 -17.36
N SER A 121 -24.09 -5.22 -18.51
CA SER A 121 -24.59 -6.59 -18.65
C SER A 121 -23.93 -7.57 -17.67
N ALA A 122 -24.73 -8.46 -17.10
CA ALA A 122 -24.31 -9.60 -16.28
C ALA A 122 -24.42 -10.92 -17.07
N GLY A 123 -23.86 -12.01 -16.54
CA GLY A 123 -23.84 -13.33 -17.17
C GLY A 123 -22.46 -13.73 -17.71
N PHE A 124 -21.40 -13.27 -17.02
CA PHE A 124 -20.01 -13.53 -17.37
C PHE A 124 -19.36 -14.53 -16.39
N LYS A 125 -18.14 -14.29 -15.90
CA LYS A 125 -17.45 -15.25 -15.03
C LYS A 125 -18.23 -15.68 -13.79
N GLU A 126 -19.12 -14.82 -13.28
CA GLU A 126 -20.03 -15.15 -12.18
C GLU A 126 -21.05 -16.23 -12.57
N ALA A 127 -21.33 -16.39 -13.86
CA ALA A 127 -22.19 -17.46 -14.38
C ALA A 127 -21.43 -18.75 -14.76
N GLY A 128 -20.13 -18.84 -14.43
CA GLY A 128 -19.30 -20.00 -14.64
C GLY A 128 -18.47 -19.98 -15.93
N ALA A 129 -18.03 -21.18 -16.38
CA ALA A 129 -17.02 -21.30 -17.45
C ALA A 129 -17.43 -20.67 -18.79
N ALA A 130 -18.70 -20.80 -19.18
CA ALA A 130 -19.20 -20.20 -20.44
C ALA A 130 -19.14 -18.66 -20.37
N GLY A 131 -19.48 -18.07 -19.24
CA GLY A 131 -19.38 -16.63 -19.03
C GLY A 131 -17.93 -16.14 -18.98
N ALA A 132 -17.02 -16.91 -18.38
CA ALA A 132 -15.59 -16.61 -18.38
C ALA A 132 -14.99 -16.65 -19.79
N GLU A 133 -15.52 -17.49 -20.69
CA GLU A 133 -15.14 -17.49 -22.11
C GLU A 133 -15.53 -16.19 -22.80
N LEU A 134 -16.72 -15.68 -22.55
CA LEU A 134 -17.16 -14.38 -23.08
C LEU A 134 -16.23 -13.24 -22.62
N GLU A 135 -15.82 -13.22 -21.34
CA GLU A 135 -14.83 -12.25 -20.83
C GLU A 135 -13.49 -12.34 -21.59
N ARG A 136 -12.99 -13.57 -21.85
CA ARG A 136 -11.74 -13.75 -22.63
C ARG A 136 -11.85 -13.18 -24.05
N GLN A 137 -12.99 -13.40 -24.70
CA GLN A 137 -13.26 -12.86 -26.04
C GLN A 137 -13.29 -11.32 -26.03
N ILE A 138 -13.97 -10.72 -25.07
CA ILE A 138 -14.02 -9.26 -24.90
C ILE A 138 -12.61 -8.70 -24.69
N ALA A 139 -11.85 -9.29 -23.76
CA ALA A 139 -10.48 -8.86 -23.44
C ALA A 139 -9.55 -8.96 -24.67
N ALA A 140 -9.66 -10.04 -25.47
CA ALA A 140 -8.85 -10.20 -26.67
C ALA A 140 -9.11 -9.12 -27.73
N GLN A 141 -10.36 -8.66 -27.85
CA GLN A 141 -10.74 -7.63 -28.84
C GLN A 141 -10.38 -6.21 -28.38
N ALA A 142 -10.56 -5.91 -27.10
CA ALA A 142 -10.40 -4.56 -26.54
C ALA A 142 -8.96 -4.22 -26.16
N ARG A 143 -8.11 -5.24 -25.88
CA ARG A 143 -6.75 -5.04 -25.36
C ARG A 143 -5.94 -4.06 -26.21
N GLY A 144 -5.44 -2.98 -25.57
CA GLY A 144 -4.64 -1.94 -26.20
C GLY A 144 -5.39 -1.02 -27.17
N LYS A 145 -6.72 -1.17 -27.31
CA LYS A 145 -7.54 -0.39 -28.25
C LYS A 145 -8.65 0.39 -27.56
N MET A 146 -9.24 -0.15 -26.50
CA MET A 146 -10.39 0.45 -25.81
C MET A 146 -10.35 0.10 -24.33
N ARG A 147 -10.65 1.08 -23.45
CA ARG A 147 -10.71 0.84 -22.00
C ARG A 147 -12.13 0.42 -21.59
N LEU A 148 -12.21 -0.54 -20.64
CA LEU A 148 -13.48 -1.16 -20.25
C LEU A 148 -13.69 -1.08 -18.72
N ILE A 149 -14.88 -0.62 -18.28
CA ILE A 149 -15.38 -0.82 -16.91
C ILE A 149 -16.42 -1.95 -16.93
N GLY A 150 -16.39 -2.82 -15.91
CA GLY A 150 -17.25 -3.99 -15.82
C GLY A 150 -16.56 -5.25 -16.33
N PRO A 151 -17.30 -6.24 -16.85
CA PRO A 151 -18.77 -6.34 -16.92
C PRO A 151 -19.43 -6.49 -15.54
N ASN A 152 -20.77 -6.67 -15.55
CA ASN A 152 -21.57 -6.88 -14.33
C ASN A 152 -21.40 -5.72 -13.33
N CYS A 153 -21.70 -4.49 -13.76
CA CYS A 153 -21.57 -3.29 -12.95
C CYS A 153 -22.83 -2.41 -13.03
N LEU A 154 -22.98 -1.49 -12.08
CA LEU A 154 -24.06 -0.48 -12.10
C LEU A 154 -23.78 0.62 -13.14
N GLY A 155 -22.51 0.89 -13.42
CA GLY A 155 -22.03 1.98 -14.26
C GLY A 155 -21.24 3.03 -13.49
N VAL A 156 -21.12 4.22 -14.09
CA VAL A 156 -20.35 5.35 -13.58
C VAL A 156 -21.20 6.59 -13.46
N MET A 157 -21.07 7.29 -12.35
CA MET A 157 -21.72 8.56 -12.08
C MET A 157 -20.67 9.59 -11.65
N ARG A 158 -20.72 10.79 -12.24
CA ARG A 158 -19.88 11.92 -11.85
C ARG A 158 -20.76 13.15 -11.59
N PRO A 159 -21.24 13.34 -10.36
CA PRO A 159 -22.21 14.37 -10.03
C PRO A 159 -21.74 15.78 -10.33
N VAL A 160 -20.44 16.03 -10.12
CA VAL A 160 -19.80 17.35 -10.37
C VAL A 160 -19.81 17.80 -11.85
N THR A 161 -19.98 16.85 -12.78
CA THR A 161 -20.11 17.11 -14.22
C THR A 161 -21.47 16.70 -14.78
N HIS A 162 -22.41 16.31 -13.92
CA HIS A 162 -23.75 15.83 -14.26
C HIS A 162 -23.78 14.54 -15.11
N LEU A 163 -22.68 13.80 -15.22
CA LEU A 163 -22.65 12.53 -15.92
C LEU A 163 -23.31 11.43 -15.08
N ASN A 164 -24.36 10.79 -15.60
CA ASN A 164 -24.99 9.63 -14.98
C ASN A 164 -25.15 8.49 -16.00
N ALA A 165 -24.08 7.72 -16.21
CA ALA A 165 -24.07 6.52 -17.04
C ALA A 165 -24.33 5.26 -16.19
N THR A 166 -25.38 5.28 -15.35
CA THR A 166 -25.79 4.19 -14.48
C THR A 166 -27.29 3.92 -14.63
N PHE A 167 -27.74 2.79 -14.09
CA PHE A 167 -29.18 2.55 -13.90
C PHE A 167 -29.67 2.79 -12.46
N ALA A 168 -28.94 3.61 -11.69
CA ALA A 168 -29.38 4.08 -10.38
C ALA A 168 -30.63 4.97 -10.48
N SER A 169 -31.43 4.98 -9.40
CA SER A 169 -32.71 5.73 -9.36
C SER A 169 -32.55 7.23 -9.27
N ALA A 170 -31.42 7.74 -8.83
CA ALA A 170 -31.14 9.15 -8.63
C ALA A 170 -29.66 9.50 -8.89
N MET A 171 -29.41 10.77 -9.18
CA MET A 171 -28.06 11.35 -9.22
C MET A 171 -27.56 11.61 -7.79
N ALA A 172 -26.34 11.21 -7.46
CA ALA A 172 -25.73 11.55 -6.19
C ALA A 172 -25.54 13.05 -6.03
N ARG A 173 -25.42 13.53 -4.78
CA ARG A 173 -25.00 14.91 -4.51
C ARG A 173 -23.57 15.14 -4.95
N ALA A 174 -23.28 16.29 -5.54
CA ALA A 174 -21.91 16.70 -5.82
C ALA A 174 -21.13 16.96 -4.51
N GLY A 175 -19.89 16.49 -4.45
CA GLY A 175 -19.01 16.64 -3.31
C GLY A 175 -17.59 16.18 -3.64
N ASN A 176 -16.85 15.72 -2.63
CA ASN A 176 -15.42 15.46 -2.73
C ASN A 176 -14.99 14.01 -2.42
N VAL A 177 -15.94 13.11 -2.24
CA VAL A 177 -15.66 11.68 -1.98
C VAL A 177 -15.68 10.91 -3.30
N GLY A 178 -14.58 10.26 -3.67
CA GLY A 178 -14.53 9.29 -4.74
C GLY A 178 -14.93 7.92 -4.21
N PHE A 179 -16.07 7.36 -4.63
CA PHE A 179 -16.54 6.06 -4.16
C PHE A 179 -16.43 4.99 -5.24
N ILE A 180 -15.68 3.94 -4.98
CA ILE A 180 -15.52 2.79 -5.86
C ILE A 180 -16.09 1.55 -5.18
N SER A 181 -16.98 0.81 -5.85
CA SER A 181 -17.63 -0.38 -5.31
C SER A 181 -17.60 -1.55 -6.29
N GLN A 182 -17.23 -2.75 -5.81
CA GLN A 182 -17.47 -3.98 -6.57
C GLN A 182 -18.93 -4.39 -6.57
N SER A 183 -19.71 -3.98 -5.57
CA SER A 183 -21.14 -4.26 -5.47
C SER A 183 -21.98 -3.10 -5.99
N GLY A 184 -22.70 -3.31 -7.09
CA GLY A 184 -23.66 -2.33 -7.62
C GLY A 184 -24.82 -2.09 -6.65
N ALA A 185 -25.34 -3.14 -6.01
CA ALA A 185 -26.44 -3.04 -5.04
C ALA A 185 -26.03 -2.24 -3.79
N LEU A 186 -24.81 -2.46 -3.28
CA LEU A 186 -24.31 -1.66 -2.16
C LEU A 186 -24.13 -0.18 -2.55
N LEU A 187 -23.67 0.09 -3.77
CA LEU A 187 -23.54 1.46 -4.24
C LEU A 187 -24.89 2.17 -4.27
N THR A 188 -25.95 1.54 -4.74
CA THR A 188 -27.30 2.13 -4.73
C THR A 188 -27.82 2.37 -3.31
N ALA A 189 -27.59 1.44 -2.37
CA ALA A 189 -27.95 1.61 -0.96
C ALA A 189 -27.18 2.77 -0.31
N VAL A 190 -25.89 2.90 -0.60
CA VAL A 190 -25.06 4.02 -0.13
C VAL A 190 -25.52 5.35 -0.73
N LEU A 191 -25.92 5.37 -2.00
CA LEU A 191 -26.48 6.58 -2.62
C LEU A 191 -27.74 7.05 -1.87
N ASP A 192 -28.69 6.16 -1.59
CA ASP A 192 -29.90 6.51 -0.85
C ASP A 192 -29.59 7.01 0.57
N TRP A 193 -28.73 6.30 1.27
CA TRP A 193 -28.25 6.69 2.59
C TRP A 193 -27.57 8.07 2.58
N SER A 194 -26.76 8.36 1.55
CA SER A 194 -25.97 9.61 1.44
C SER A 194 -26.84 10.88 1.39
N PHE A 195 -28.06 10.77 0.90
CA PHE A 195 -29.00 11.93 0.90
C PHE A 195 -29.41 12.32 2.32
N ARG A 196 -29.60 11.34 3.19
CA ARG A 196 -29.93 11.55 4.60
C ARG A 196 -28.72 12.13 5.38
N GLU A 197 -27.55 11.58 5.18
CA GLU A 197 -26.34 11.98 5.88
C GLU A 197 -25.61 13.17 5.23
N ASN A 198 -26.17 13.75 4.15
CA ASN A 198 -25.61 14.88 3.44
C ASN A 198 -24.18 14.65 2.87
N VAL A 199 -23.85 13.40 2.50
CA VAL A 199 -22.58 13.05 1.88
C VAL A 199 -22.62 13.35 0.39
N GLY A 200 -21.58 14.04 -0.12
CA GLY A 200 -21.45 14.36 -1.54
C GLY A 200 -20.27 13.65 -2.20
N PHE A 201 -20.43 13.30 -3.49
CA PHE A 201 -19.45 12.54 -4.23
C PHE A 201 -18.84 13.33 -5.39
N SER A 202 -17.54 13.15 -5.61
CA SER A 202 -16.85 13.57 -6.84
C SER A 202 -17.09 12.58 -7.98
N ALA A 203 -17.13 11.27 -7.64
CA ALA A 203 -17.46 10.19 -8.53
C ALA A 203 -18.03 9.00 -7.74
N CYS A 204 -18.98 8.25 -8.34
CA CYS A 204 -19.45 6.95 -7.89
C CYS A 204 -19.21 5.96 -9.00
N ILE A 205 -18.44 4.90 -8.74
CA ILE A 205 -17.96 3.97 -9.75
C ILE A 205 -18.27 2.54 -9.31
N SER A 206 -19.09 1.85 -10.08
CA SER A 206 -19.27 0.42 -9.93
C SER A 206 -18.31 -0.29 -10.87
N ILE A 207 -17.30 -0.98 -10.29
CA ILE A 207 -16.20 -1.54 -11.09
C ILE A 207 -16.53 -2.93 -11.67
N GLY A 208 -17.48 -3.66 -11.07
CA GLY A 208 -17.90 -5.00 -11.53
C GLY A 208 -16.78 -6.03 -11.50
N SER A 209 -16.67 -6.81 -12.57
CA SER A 209 -15.71 -7.92 -12.69
C SER A 209 -14.24 -7.51 -12.85
N MET A 210 -13.93 -6.25 -13.10
CA MET A 210 -12.58 -5.72 -13.34
C MET A 210 -11.84 -6.43 -14.49
N LEU A 211 -12.49 -6.49 -15.66
CA LEU A 211 -11.92 -7.18 -16.82
C LEU A 211 -10.69 -6.44 -17.39
N ASP A 212 -10.71 -5.10 -17.40
CA ASP A 212 -9.64 -4.21 -17.86
C ASP A 212 -9.31 -3.17 -16.81
N VAL A 213 -10.22 -2.20 -16.57
CA VAL A 213 -10.02 -1.16 -15.56
C VAL A 213 -10.10 -1.78 -14.17
N GLY A 214 -9.01 -1.67 -13.41
CA GLY A 214 -8.87 -2.20 -12.05
C GLY A 214 -8.78 -1.11 -10.99
N TRP A 215 -8.51 -1.54 -9.75
CA TRP A 215 -8.34 -0.64 -8.62
C TRP A 215 -7.24 0.39 -8.85
N GLY A 216 -6.09 -0.05 -9.38
CA GLY A 216 -4.95 0.82 -9.61
C GLY A 216 -5.30 1.97 -10.55
N ASP A 217 -5.99 1.69 -11.67
CA ASP A 217 -6.43 2.71 -12.62
C ASP A 217 -7.35 3.75 -12.00
N LEU A 218 -8.33 3.30 -11.20
CA LEU A 218 -9.31 4.19 -10.59
C LEU A 218 -8.74 4.97 -9.41
N ILE A 219 -7.85 4.37 -8.62
CA ILE A 219 -7.12 5.05 -7.55
C ILE A 219 -6.27 6.17 -8.15
N ASP A 220 -5.53 5.90 -9.23
CA ASP A 220 -4.71 6.89 -9.93
C ASP A 220 -5.59 8.03 -10.48
N PHE A 221 -6.68 7.68 -11.17
CA PHE A 221 -7.60 8.66 -11.73
C PHE A 221 -8.19 9.60 -10.67
N LEU A 222 -8.69 9.03 -9.56
CA LEU A 222 -9.25 9.82 -8.45
C LEU A 222 -8.14 10.52 -7.64
N GLY A 223 -6.95 9.94 -7.61
CA GLY A 223 -5.74 10.53 -7.03
C GLY A 223 -5.38 11.85 -7.72
N ASP A 224 -5.50 11.89 -9.04
CA ASP A 224 -5.22 13.06 -9.87
C ASP A 224 -6.40 14.03 -9.99
N ASP A 225 -7.63 13.59 -9.67
CA ASP A 225 -8.82 14.44 -9.76
C ASP A 225 -8.82 15.52 -8.66
N PRO A 226 -8.73 16.84 -9.00
CA PRO A 226 -8.68 17.90 -8.00
C PRO A 226 -9.98 18.05 -7.19
N LEU A 227 -11.08 17.49 -7.68
CA LEU A 227 -12.38 17.51 -7.00
C LEU A 227 -12.50 16.38 -5.96
N THR A 228 -11.65 15.35 -6.02
CA THR A 228 -11.63 14.26 -5.07
C THR A 228 -10.66 14.55 -3.93
N GLN A 229 -11.13 14.53 -2.68
CA GLN A 229 -10.31 14.72 -1.48
C GLN A 229 -10.05 13.41 -0.73
N SER A 230 -10.95 12.44 -0.83
CA SER A 230 -10.81 11.10 -0.25
C SER A 230 -11.34 10.04 -1.19
N ILE A 231 -10.75 8.85 -1.14
CA ILE A 231 -11.16 7.68 -1.93
C ILE A 231 -11.68 6.63 -0.96
N VAL A 232 -12.93 6.24 -1.12
CA VAL A 232 -13.55 5.18 -0.34
C VAL A 232 -13.85 3.98 -1.22
N ILE A 233 -13.55 2.78 -0.73
CA ILE A 233 -13.60 1.56 -1.53
C ILE A 233 -14.36 0.46 -0.78
N TYR A 234 -15.34 -0.13 -1.46
CA TYR A 234 -15.90 -1.43 -1.08
C TYR A 234 -15.28 -2.52 -1.95
N MET A 235 -14.50 -3.41 -1.35
CA MET A 235 -13.70 -4.42 -2.03
C MET A 235 -14.14 -5.84 -1.64
N GLU A 236 -14.39 -6.70 -2.62
CA GLU A 236 -14.61 -8.14 -2.45
C GLU A 236 -13.37 -8.96 -2.83
N SER A 237 -12.67 -8.55 -3.87
CA SER A 237 -11.41 -9.16 -4.33
C SER A 237 -10.41 -8.10 -4.77
N ILE A 238 -9.12 -8.39 -4.64
CA ILE A 238 -8.08 -7.41 -4.98
C ILE A 238 -7.73 -7.39 -6.48
N GLY A 239 -8.00 -8.46 -7.21
CA GLY A 239 -7.59 -8.54 -8.62
C GLY A 239 -6.08 -8.43 -8.80
N ASP A 240 -5.62 -7.43 -9.55
CA ASP A 240 -4.19 -7.15 -9.71
C ASP A 240 -3.65 -6.43 -8.46
N ALA A 241 -3.08 -7.23 -7.54
CA ALA A 241 -2.54 -6.74 -6.28
C ALA A 241 -1.36 -5.79 -6.45
N ARG A 242 -0.53 -5.97 -7.49
CA ARG A 242 0.64 -5.10 -7.73
C ARG A 242 0.21 -3.73 -8.23
N SER A 243 -0.73 -3.68 -9.18
CA SER A 243 -1.30 -2.42 -9.66
C SER A 243 -1.99 -1.65 -8.53
N PHE A 244 -2.74 -2.37 -7.67
CA PHE A 244 -3.34 -1.77 -6.47
C PHE A 244 -2.29 -1.18 -5.52
N ILE A 245 -1.26 -1.97 -5.14
CA ILE A 245 -0.20 -1.53 -4.21
C ILE A 245 0.51 -0.30 -4.75
N SER A 246 0.84 -0.32 -6.02
CA SER A 246 1.55 0.75 -6.70
C SER A 246 0.76 2.06 -6.67
N ALA A 247 -0.50 2.05 -7.11
CA ALA A 247 -1.37 3.21 -7.10
C ALA A 247 -1.67 3.69 -5.66
N ALA A 248 -1.97 2.76 -4.76
CA ALA A 248 -2.31 3.10 -3.39
C ALA A 248 -1.14 3.78 -2.66
N ARG A 249 0.11 3.31 -2.85
CA ARG A 249 1.29 3.92 -2.24
C ARG A 249 1.55 5.34 -2.73
N GLU A 250 1.31 5.61 -4.00
CA GLU A 250 1.48 6.94 -4.59
C GLU A 250 0.39 7.90 -4.07
N VAL A 251 -0.87 7.47 -4.12
CA VAL A 251 -2.02 8.33 -3.81
C VAL A 251 -2.24 8.53 -2.31
N ALA A 252 -1.96 7.51 -1.47
CA ALA A 252 -2.17 7.59 -0.02
C ALA A 252 -1.38 8.71 0.66
N LEU A 253 -0.27 9.16 0.07
CA LEU A 253 0.52 10.28 0.56
C LEU A 253 -0.20 11.62 0.46
N THR A 254 -1.12 11.76 -0.49
CA THR A 254 -1.84 13.02 -0.77
C THR A 254 -3.31 12.95 -0.44
N LYS A 255 -3.95 11.79 -0.60
CA LYS A 255 -5.38 11.58 -0.34
C LYS A 255 -5.62 10.32 0.47
N PRO A 256 -6.48 10.36 1.50
CA PRO A 256 -6.86 9.16 2.22
C PRO A 256 -7.53 8.14 1.30
N ILE A 257 -7.08 6.89 1.41
CA ILE A 257 -7.73 5.73 0.80
C ILE A 257 -8.28 4.88 1.94
N ILE A 258 -9.60 4.74 2.01
CA ILE A 258 -10.31 4.05 3.09
C ILE A 258 -11.04 2.86 2.48
N ILE A 259 -10.81 1.66 3.03
CA ILE A 259 -11.32 0.42 2.44
C ILE A 259 -12.11 -0.38 3.48
N ILE A 260 -13.29 -0.83 3.07
CA ILE A 260 -13.97 -1.96 3.69
C ILE A 260 -13.78 -3.20 2.79
N LYS A 261 -13.24 -4.28 3.37
CA LYS A 261 -12.99 -5.55 2.68
C LYS A 261 -13.99 -6.59 3.15
N ALA A 262 -14.81 -7.06 2.23
CA ALA A 262 -15.72 -8.19 2.49
C ALA A 262 -14.99 -9.54 2.43
N GLY A 263 -15.53 -10.57 3.07
CA GLY A 263 -14.96 -11.92 3.05
C GLY A 263 -13.84 -12.14 4.07
N LEU A 264 -13.98 -11.63 5.31
CA LEU A 264 -12.96 -11.73 6.37
C LEU A 264 -12.80 -13.14 6.95
N THR A 265 -13.92 -13.86 7.08
CA THR A 265 -13.92 -15.23 7.61
C THR A 265 -13.89 -16.25 6.49
N ALA A 266 -13.44 -17.46 6.76
CA ALA A 266 -13.43 -18.53 5.76
C ALA A 266 -14.83 -18.77 5.14
N ALA A 267 -15.89 -18.67 5.94
CA ALA A 267 -17.26 -18.77 5.47
C ALA A 267 -17.65 -17.61 4.56
N ALA A 268 -17.32 -16.38 4.96
CA ALA A 268 -17.59 -15.19 4.16
C ALA A 268 -16.71 -15.14 2.88
N ALA A 269 -15.45 -15.60 2.95
CA ALA A 269 -14.56 -15.71 1.80
C ALA A 269 -15.12 -16.70 0.76
N LYS A 270 -15.67 -17.84 1.20
CA LYS A 270 -16.35 -18.81 0.33
C LYS A 270 -17.59 -18.20 -0.33
N ALA A 271 -18.38 -17.42 0.41
CA ALA A 271 -19.55 -16.72 -0.12
C ALA A 271 -19.13 -15.66 -1.17
N ALA A 272 -18.12 -14.85 -0.88
CA ALA A 272 -17.59 -13.85 -1.80
C ALA A 272 -17.02 -14.50 -3.08
N ALA A 273 -16.26 -15.58 -2.96
CA ALA A 273 -15.74 -16.33 -4.11
C ALA A 273 -16.85 -16.90 -5.00
N SER A 274 -17.94 -17.39 -4.40
CA SER A 274 -19.11 -17.86 -5.14
C SER A 274 -19.83 -16.73 -5.88
N HIS A 275 -19.81 -15.51 -5.34
CA HIS A 275 -20.45 -14.33 -5.93
C HIS A 275 -19.60 -13.68 -7.04
N THR A 276 -18.29 -13.61 -6.87
CA THR A 276 -17.38 -12.88 -7.78
C THR A 276 -16.60 -13.79 -8.74
N GLY A 277 -16.59 -15.12 -8.51
CA GLY A 277 -15.74 -16.06 -9.23
C GLY A 277 -14.24 -15.86 -8.98
N ALA A 278 -13.85 -15.09 -7.98
CA ALA A 278 -12.45 -14.77 -7.67
C ALA A 278 -11.92 -15.62 -6.51
N LEU A 279 -10.62 -15.99 -6.58
CA LEU A 279 -9.91 -16.65 -5.47
C LEU A 279 -9.76 -15.66 -4.30
N ALA A 280 -10.13 -16.09 -3.10
CA ALA A 280 -9.88 -15.34 -1.87
C ALA A 280 -8.43 -15.57 -1.44
N GLY A 281 -7.62 -14.51 -1.40
CA GLY A 281 -6.29 -14.53 -0.76
C GLY A 281 -6.36 -14.51 0.77
N SER A 282 -5.22 -14.67 1.43
CA SER A 282 -5.12 -14.56 2.90
C SER A 282 -5.46 -13.16 3.36
N ASP A 283 -6.47 -13.01 4.22
CA ASP A 283 -6.87 -11.72 4.79
C ASP A 283 -5.74 -11.06 5.59
N ALA A 284 -4.92 -11.87 6.28
CA ALA A 284 -3.77 -11.38 7.02
C ALA A 284 -2.70 -10.76 6.11
N VAL A 285 -2.44 -11.37 4.95
CA VAL A 285 -1.50 -10.82 3.94
C VAL A 285 -2.07 -9.53 3.35
N LEU A 286 -3.35 -9.52 3.00
CA LEU A 286 -4.02 -8.33 2.48
C LEU A 286 -3.97 -7.17 3.48
N ASN A 287 -4.18 -7.44 4.77
CA ASN A 287 -4.06 -6.44 5.82
C ASN A 287 -2.63 -5.90 5.97
N ALA A 288 -1.61 -6.76 5.83
CA ALA A 288 -0.21 -6.33 5.78
C ALA A 288 0.06 -5.43 4.56
N ALA A 289 -0.52 -5.77 3.40
CA ALA A 289 -0.44 -4.96 2.19
C ALA A 289 -1.08 -3.57 2.37
N PHE A 290 -2.28 -3.49 2.94
CA PHE A 290 -2.96 -2.22 3.21
C PHE A 290 -2.12 -1.33 4.13
N ARG A 291 -1.59 -1.87 5.24
CA ARG A 291 -0.68 -1.13 6.12
C ARG A 291 0.56 -0.62 5.39
N ARG A 292 1.14 -1.46 4.53
CA ARG A 292 2.34 -1.14 3.75
C ARG A 292 2.12 -0.04 2.72
N CYS A 293 0.86 0.12 2.25
CA CYS A 293 0.45 1.15 1.29
C CYS A 293 -0.14 2.40 1.95
N GLY A 294 -0.26 2.46 3.28
CA GLY A 294 -0.93 3.56 3.97
C GLY A 294 -2.43 3.62 3.76
N VAL A 295 -3.02 2.52 3.35
CA VAL A 295 -4.46 2.38 3.19
C VAL A 295 -5.10 2.11 4.55
N LEU A 296 -6.17 2.83 4.85
CA LEU A 296 -6.94 2.63 6.07
C LEU A 296 -8.03 1.57 5.82
N ARG A 297 -7.95 0.47 6.56
CA ARG A 297 -9.01 -0.53 6.59
C ARG A 297 -9.97 -0.25 7.73
N VAL A 298 -11.28 -0.31 7.43
CA VAL A 298 -12.40 -0.16 8.36
C VAL A 298 -13.30 -1.39 8.35
N ASN A 299 -14.17 -1.52 9.36
CA ASN A 299 -14.97 -2.73 9.57
C ASN A 299 -16.46 -2.55 9.26
N SER A 300 -16.91 -1.30 9.10
CA SER A 300 -18.29 -0.99 8.80
C SER A 300 -18.42 0.11 7.74
N ILE A 301 -19.60 0.17 7.11
CA ILE A 301 -19.90 1.23 6.12
C ILE A 301 -19.97 2.59 6.82
N ALA A 302 -20.46 2.65 8.05
CA ALA A 302 -20.48 3.89 8.82
C ALA A 302 -19.05 4.41 9.03
N GLU A 303 -18.14 3.58 9.55
CA GLU A 303 -16.71 3.95 9.69
C GLU A 303 -16.07 4.41 8.37
N LEU A 304 -16.49 3.84 7.22
CA LEU A 304 -15.97 4.21 5.92
C LEU A 304 -16.21 5.70 5.60
N PHE A 305 -17.41 6.19 5.88
CA PHE A 305 -17.80 7.56 5.62
C PHE A 305 -17.41 8.51 6.76
N ASP A 306 -17.53 8.08 8.02
CA ASP A 306 -17.05 8.81 9.19
C ASP A 306 -15.56 9.18 9.03
N MET A 307 -14.74 8.22 8.61
CA MET A 307 -13.32 8.47 8.38
C MET A 307 -13.06 9.39 7.19
N ALA A 308 -13.84 9.28 6.11
CA ALA A 308 -13.72 10.21 4.98
C ALA A 308 -14.05 11.65 5.41
N GLU A 309 -15.09 11.82 6.22
CA GLU A 309 -15.49 13.11 6.79
C GLU A 309 -14.42 13.66 7.73
N VAL A 310 -14.02 12.89 8.72
CA VAL A 310 -13.10 13.33 9.78
C VAL A 310 -11.73 13.70 9.22
N LEU A 311 -11.17 12.90 8.30
CA LEU A 311 -9.88 13.18 7.67
C LEU A 311 -9.91 14.40 6.74
N SER A 312 -11.10 14.80 6.28
CA SER A 312 -11.27 16.05 5.51
C SER A 312 -11.36 17.29 6.38
N LYS A 313 -11.82 17.15 7.63
CA LYS A 313 -12.13 18.26 8.55
C LYS A 313 -11.05 18.51 9.59
N GLN A 314 -10.38 17.45 10.07
CA GLN A 314 -9.51 17.51 11.24
C GLN A 314 -8.06 17.11 10.93
N PRO A 315 -7.06 17.68 11.65
CA PRO A 315 -5.67 17.26 11.53
C PRO A 315 -5.50 15.82 12.03
N ARG A 316 -4.45 15.15 11.53
CA ARG A 316 -4.10 13.80 11.97
C ARG A 316 -3.44 13.85 13.35
N PRO A 317 -3.82 12.96 14.30
CA PRO A 317 -3.20 12.94 15.62
C PRO A 317 -1.73 12.50 15.52
N SER A 318 -0.90 13.03 16.42
CA SER A 318 0.53 12.70 16.52
C SER A 318 0.79 11.38 17.26
N GLY A 319 -0.13 10.96 18.11
CA GLY A 319 -0.04 9.76 18.95
C GLY A 319 -1.40 9.19 19.32
N PRO A 320 -1.42 8.11 20.14
CA PRO A 320 -2.65 7.40 20.53
C PRO A 320 -3.38 8.01 21.73
N ARG A 321 -2.88 9.12 22.32
CA ARG A 321 -3.32 9.64 23.62
C ARG A 321 -4.48 10.61 23.45
N LEU A 322 -5.66 10.21 23.93
CA LEU A 322 -6.90 11.00 23.86
C LEU A 322 -7.21 11.65 25.22
N THR A 323 -7.58 12.91 25.19
CA THR A 323 -8.20 13.60 26.32
C THR A 323 -9.70 13.70 26.11
N ILE A 324 -10.47 13.27 27.09
CA ILE A 324 -11.94 13.24 27.06
C ILE A 324 -12.47 14.27 28.06
N VAL A 325 -13.31 15.20 27.58
CA VAL A 325 -14.03 16.18 28.41
C VAL A 325 -15.52 15.85 28.34
N THR A 326 -16.18 15.67 29.45
CA THR A 326 -17.59 15.26 29.53
C THR A 326 -18.33 15.93 30.68
N ASN A 327 -19.64 16.16 30.54
CA ASN A 327 -20.50 16.55 31.68
C ASN A 327 -21.21 15.34 32.31
N ALA A 328 -20.81 14.11 31.97
CA ALA A 328 -21.40 12.91 32.53
C ALA A 328 -20.38 11.77 32.60
N GLY A 329 -20.24 11.13 33.74
CA GLY A 329 -19.22 10.10 33.97
C GLY A 329 -19.45 8.84 33.13
N GLY A 330 -20.68 8.36 32.95
CA GLY A 330 -21.00 7.17 32.19
C GLY A 330 -20.50 7.21 30.73
N PRO A 331 -20.82 8.23 29.94
CA PRO A 331 -20.28 8.44 28.60
C PRO A 331 -18.76 8.50 28.55
N GLY A 332 -18.11 9.12 29.53
CA GLY A 332 -16.64 9.15 29.63
C GLY A 332 -16.03 7.75 29.79
N VAL A 333 -16.67 6.89 30.62
CA VAL A 333 -16.25 5.49 30.80
C VAL A 333 -16.41 4.69 29.50
N LEU A 334 -17.55 4.80 28.81
CA LEU A 334 -17.81 4.12 27.55
C LEU A 334 -16.77 4.51 26.46
N ALA A 335 -16.45 5.80 26.38
CA ALA A 335 -15.40 6.28 25.46
C ALA A 335 -14.04 5.69 25.82
N THR A 336 -13.70 5.61 27.12
CA THR A 336 -12.46 5.02 27.61
C THR A 336 -12.35 3.55 27.26
N ASP A 337 -13.41 2.77 27.50
CA ASP A 337 -13.44 1.34 27.17
C ASP A 337 -13.19 1.13 25.67
N ALA A 338 -13.88 1.88 24.81
CA ALA A 338 -13.70 1.80 23.36
C ALA A 338 -12.29 2.22 22.92
N LEU A 339 -11.75 3.29 23.53
CA LEU A 339 -10.39 3.76 23.24
C LEU A 339 -9.35 2.67 23.52
N ILE A 340 -9.38 2.11 24.71
CA ILE A 340 -8.40 1.12 25.19
C ILE A 340 -8.56 -0.23 24.46
N ALA A 341 -9.79 -0.67 24.22
CA ALA A 341 -10.07 -1.93 23.51
C ALA A 341 -9.47 -1.94 22.10
N ASP A 342 -9.45 -0.78 21.45
CA ASP A 342 -8.88 -0.62 20.11
C ASP A 342 -7.40 -0.17 20.10
N GLY A 343 -6.74 -0.17 21.26
CA GLY A 343 -5.30 0.10 21.39
C GLY A 343 -4.91 1.57 21.43
N GLY A 344 -5.85 2.47 21.72
CA GLY A 344 -5.57 3.85 22.10
C GLY A 344 -5.18 3.98 23.57
N GLU A 345 -4.86 5.17 23.99
CA GLU A 345 -4.39 5.48 25.35
C GLU A 345 -5.11 6.73 25.89
N LEU A 346 -5.46 6.72 27.19
CA LEU A 346 -5.85 7.95 27.86
C LEU A 346 -4.62 8.84 28.07
N ALA A 347 -4.71 10.12 27.73
CA ALA A 347 -3.65 11.06 28.05
C ALA A 347 -3.50 11.24 29.55
N GLU A 348 -2.30 11.04 30.08
CA GLU A 348 -1.94 11.45 31.43
C GLU A 348 -1.76 12.97 31.45
N LEU A 349 -2.66 13.69 32.13
CA LEU A 349 -2.64 15.15 32.17
C LEU A 349 -1.38 15.66 32.86
N SER A 350 -0.74 16.69 32.31
CA SER A 350 0.42 17.31 32.92
C SER A 350 0.06 17.97 34.26
N ALA A 351 1.02 18.07 35.18
CA ALA A 351 0.81 18.71 36.47
C ALA A 351 0.29 20.16 36.33
N GLN A 352 0.76 20.88 35.31
CA GLN A 352 0.32 22.23 34.99
C GLN A 352 -1.15 22.26 34.56
N THR A 353 -1.58 21.31 33.71
CA THR A 353 -2.98 21.17 33.30
C THR A 353 -3.88 20.82 34.47
N MET A 354 -3.45 19.90 35.34
CA MET A 354 -4.19 19.52 36.53
C MET A 354 -4.38 20.70 37.49
N GLU A 355 -3.32 21.48 37.72
CA GLU A 355 -3.42 22.68 38.55
C GLU A 355 -4.37 23.74 37.97
N ALA A 356 -4.32 23.93 36.63
CA ALA A 356 -5.19 24.89 35.94
C ALA A 356 -6.66 24.45 36.01
N LEU A 357 -6.95 23.15 35.78
CA LEU A 357 -8.30 22.59 35.88
C LEU A 357 -8.85 22.70 37.32
N ASN A 358 -8.04 22.43 38.35
CA ASN A 358 -8.44 22.57 39.77
C ASN A 358 -8.81 24.02 40.14
N LYS A 359 -8.33 25.03 39.41
CA LYS A 359 -8.68 26.45 39.67
C LYS A 359 -10.03 26.84 39.07
N VAL A 360 -10.44 26.19 37.99
CA VAL A 360 -11.64 26.58 37.22
C VAL A 360 -12.81 25.63 37.37
N LEU A 361 -12.55 24.36 37.71
CA LEU A 361 -13.58 23.35 37.87
C LEU A 361 -14.08 23.23 39.31
N PRO A 362 -15.35 22.83 39.54
CA PRO A 362 -15.85 22.58 40.91
C PRO A 362 -15.01 21.52 41.63
N PRO A 363 -14.91 21.59 42.99
CA PRO A 363 -14.06 20.69 43.76
C PRO A 363 -14.32 19.18 43.59
N HIS A 364 -15.49 18.82 43.06
CA HIS A 364 -15.91 17.41 42.88
C HIS A 364 -15.76 16.90 41.45
N TRP A 365 -15.02 17.59 40.57
CA TRP A 365 -14.73 17.05 39.25
C TRP A 365 -13.84 15.78 39.35
N SER A 366 -13.70 15.01 38.31
CA SER A 366 -13.08 13.66 38.37
C SER A 366 -11.61 13.62 38.75
N HIS A 367 -10.90 14.76 38.78
CA HIS A 367 -9.45 14.89 39.03
C HIS A 367 -8.58 13.93 38.18
N GLY A 368 -9.00 13.67 36.95
CA GLY A 368 -8.31 12.77 35.99
C GLY A 368 -8.89 12.86 34.62
N ASN A 369 -8.41 12.01 33.74
CA ASN A 369 -8.95 11.79 32.37
C ASN A 369 -9.72 10.45 32.36
N PRO A 370 -11.01 10.41 32.02
CA PRO A 370 -11.89 11.48 31.52
C PRO A 370 -12.10 12.63 32.53
N ILE A 371 -12.13 13.85 31.99
CA ILE A 371 -12.37 15.09 32.73
C ILE A 371 -13.89 15.27 32.84
N ASP A 372 -14.47 14.80 33.93
CA ASP A 372 -15.90 15.00 34.22
C ASP A 372 -16.09 16.37 34.87
N ILE A 373 -16.64 17.31 34.10
CA ILE A 373 -16.88 18.68 34.49
C ILE A 373 -18.24 18.88 35.18
N LEU A 374 -18.91 17.78 35.50
CA LEU A 374 -20.22 17.62 36.18
C LEU A 374 -21.45 18.01 35.34
N GLY A 375 -22.63 17.42 35.70
CA GLY A 375 -23.88 17.52 34.97
C GLY A 375 -24.51 18.91 34.93
N ASP A 376 -24.09 19.83 35.82
CA ASP A 376 -24.50 21.22 35.83
C ASP A 376 -23.61 22.16 35.01
N ALA A 377 -22.73 21.58 34.17
CA ALA A 377 -21.78 22.35 33.38
C ALA A 377 -22.47 23.26 32.35
N ASP A 378 -22.21 24.55 32.51
CA ASP A 378 -22.63 25.59 31.58
C ASP A 378 -21.66 25.66 30.36
N PRO A 379 -22.03 26.39 29.30
CA PRO A 379 -21.16 26.57 28.10
C PRO A 379 -19.79 27.19 28.41
N GLN A 380 -19.71 28.01 29.47
CA GLN A 380 -18.45 28.65 29.89
C GLN A 380 -17.47 27.63 30.48
N ARG A 381 -17.96 26.75 31.34
CA ARG A 381 -17.14 25.69 31.96
C ARG A 381 -16.54 24.76 30.89
N TYR A 382 -17.31 24.37 29.89
CA TYR A 382 -16.81 23.63 28.73
C TYR A 382 -15.66 24.36 28.02
N ALA A 383 -15.88 25.65 27.71
CA ALA A 383 -14.87 26.44 27.00
C ALA A 383 -13.58 26.58 27.79
N GLN A 384 -13.69 26.85 29.11
CA GLN A 384 -12.53 26.98 30.00
C GLN A 384 -11.75 25.66 30.14
N ALA A 385 -12.45 24.53 30.32
CA ALA A 385 -11.80 23.23 30.40
C ALA A 385 -11.05 22.92 29.08
N LEU A 386 -11.70 23.15 27.94
CA LEU A 386 -11.09 22.90 26.62
C LEU A 386 -9.91 23.82 26.34
N GLU A 387 -9.95 25.07 26.72
CA GLU A 387 -8.81 26.01 26.57
C GLU A 387 -7.57 25.51 27.32
N ILE A 388 -7.76 24.91 28.49
CA ILE A 388 -6.68 24.36 29.28
C ILE A 388 -6.14 23.07 28.65
N VAL A 389 -7.00 22.09 28.31
CA VAL A 389 -6.56 20.79 27.83
C VAL A 389 -6.05 20.81 26.38
N ALA A 390 -6.48 21.77 25.59
CA ALA A 390 -5.94 21.94 24.23
C ALA A 390 -4.44 22.25 24.25
N LYS A 391 -3.95 22.86 25.31
CA LYS A 391 -2.52 23.21 25.49
C LYS A 391 -1.69 22.09 26.14
N ASP A 392 -2.33 21.02 26.64
CA ASP A 392 -1.61 19.92 27.30
C ASP A 392 -0.67 19.18 26.35
N PRO A 393 0.66 19.10 26.63
CA PRO A 393 1.62 18.44 25.72
C PRO A 393 1.45 16.93 25.66
N ASN A 394 0.76 16.33 26.63
CA ASN A 394 0.58 14.86 26.69
C ASN A 394 -0.63 14.38 25.88
N SER A 395 -1.46 15.29 25.37
CA SER A 395 -2.66 14.96 24.59
C SER A 395 -2.40 15.02 23.10
N ASP A 396 -2.81 13.98 22.37
CA ASP A 396 -2.71 13.91 20.91
C ASP A 396 -4.04 14.19 20.20
N GLY A 397 -5.16 14.28 20.94
CA GLY A 397 -6.47 14.63 20.46
C GLY A 397 -7.47 14.87 21.58
N LEU A 398 -8.59 15.50 21.24
CA LEU A 398 -9.64 15.89 22.18
C LEU A 398 -10.97 15.27 21.77
N LEU A 399 -11.67 14.68 22.71
CA LEU A 399 -13.08 14.27 22.58
C LEU A 399 -13.92 15.08 23.57
N VAL A 400 -14.91 15.79 23.05
CA VAL A 400 -15.86 16.53 23.87
C VAL A 400 -17.20 15.82 23.84
N THR A 401 -17.65 15.34 24.97
CA THR A 401 -18.94 14.67 25.11
C THR A 401 -19.93 15.58 25.86
N LEU A 402 -21.13 15.72 25.31
CA LEU A 402 -22.22 16.47 25.91
C LEU A 402 -23.48 15.62 25.99
N THR A 403 -24.04 15.54 27.19
CA THR A 403 -25.41 15.05 27.43
C THR A 403 -26.32 16.22 27.73
N PRO A 404 -27.51 16.33 27.12
CA PRO A 404 -28.45 17.44 27.33
C PRO A 404 -29.14 17.34 28.69
N GLN A 405 -28.64 18.09 29.63
CA GLN A 405 -29.26 18.24 30.96
C GLN A 405 -29.93 19.63 31.09
N ALA A 406 -30.85 19.77 32.02
CA ALA A 406 -31.65 21.00 32.13
C ALA A 406 -30.82 22.29 32.25
N MET A 407 -29.61 22.21 32.78
CA MET A 407 -28.68 23.33 32.96
C MET A 407 -27.63 23.46 31.85
N THR A 408 -27.59 22.51 30.92
CA THR A 408 -26.66 22.48 29.81
C THR A 408 -27.34 22.99 28.54
N ASP A 409 -26.83 24.08 27.98
CA ASP A 409 -27.25 24.56 26.64
C ASP A 409 -26.36 23.96 25.55
N PRO A 410 -26.84 22.92 24.80
CA PRO A 410 -26.07 22.27 23.76
C PRO A 410 -25.71 23.21 22.61
N THR A 411 -26.58 24.15 22.29
CA THR A 411 -26.40 25.08 21.19
C THR A 411 -25.38 26.16 21.51
N GLU A 412 -25.46 26.77 22.68
CA GLU A 412 -24.49 27.78 23.12
C GLU A 412 -23.12 27.13 23.39
N THR A 413 -23.10 25.93 23.97
CA THR A 413 -21.86 25.15 24.12
C THR A 413 -21.17 24.94 22.77
N ALA A 414 -21.92 24.51 21.76
CA ALA A 414 -21.38 24.32 20.40
C ALA A 414 -20.81 25.62 19.80
N ARG A 415 -21.48 26.76 20.02
CA ARG A 415 -20.97 28.07 19.56
C ARG A 415 -19.61 28.41 20.17
N ARG A 416 -19.44 28.15 21.46
CA ARG A 416 -18.16 28.40 22.15
C ARG A 416 -17.06 27.43 21.72
N LEU A 417 -17.40 26.19 21.35
CA LEU A 417 -16.45 25.19 20.90
C LEU A 417 -15.89 25.45 19.51
N GLN A 418 -16.55 26.23 18.65
CA GLN A 418 -16.08 26.56 17.31
C GLN A 418 -14.64 27.10 17.29
N THR A 419 -14.22 27.83 18.33
CA THR A 419 -12.87 28.40 18.42
C THR A 419 -11.77 27.34 18.48
N PHE A 420 -12.10 26.11 18.91
CA PHE A 420 -11.18 24.98 19.02
C PHE A 420 -11.11 24.12 17.77
N ALA A 421 -11.91 24.42 16.75
CA ALA A 421 -11.98 23.64 15.51
C ALA A 421 -10.62 23.47 14.80
N ARG A 422 -9.68 24.38 15.04
CA ARG A 422 -8.32 24.37 14.48
C ARG A 422 -7.25 24.37 15.56
N THR A 423 -7.33 23.42 16.50
CA THR A 423 -6.27 23.21 17.47
C THR A 423 -5.04 22.64 16.76
N PRO A 424 -3.87 23.29 16.80
CA PRO A 424 -2.69 22.84 16.08
C PRO A 424 -2.26 21.43 16.46
N GLY A 425 -2.21 20.52 15.46
CA GLY A 425 -1.72 19.16 15.64
C GLY A 425 -2.62 18.21 16.44
N LYS A 426 -3.80 18.66 16.92
CA LYS A 426 -4.73 17.85 17.69
C LYS A 426 -6.13 17.87 17.05
N PRO A 427 -6.68 16.73 16.61
CA PRO A 427 -8.07 16.66 16.21
C PRO A 427 -8.99 16.91 17.40
N VAL A 428 -10.10 17.60 17.14
CA VAL A 428 -11.20 17.82 18.08
C VAL A 428 -12.43 17.10 17.54
N LEU A 429 -12.89 16.11 18.28
CA LEU A 429 -14.09 15.34 17.98
C LEU A 429 -15.17 15.67 19.01
N ALA A 430 -16.42 15.62 18.61
CA ALA A 430 -17.54 15.88 19.51
C ALA A 430 -18.53 14.72 19.53
N SER A 431 -19.04 14.37 20.70
CA SER A 431 -20.19 13.47 20.85
C SER A 431 -21.34 14.25 21.50
N TRP A 432 -22.31 14.66 20.68
CA TRP A 432 -23.54 15.35 21.12
C TRP A 432 -24.64 14.32 21.32
N MET A 433 -24.73 13.78 22.54
CA MET A 433 -25.67 12.71 22.85
C MET A 433 -27.07 13.26 23.01
N GLY A 434 -28.00 12.81 22.18
CA GLY A 434 -29.41 13.24 22.31
C GLY A 434 -30.20 13.11 21.02
N GLY A 435 -31.31 13.83 20.94
CA GLY A 435 -32.15 13.93 19.75
C GLY A 435 -32.37 15.40 19.39
N LYS A 436 -33.62 15.85 19.35
CA LYS A 436 -34.01 17.21 18.92
C LYS A 436 -33.27 18.35 19.62
N ASP A 437 -32.88 18.15 20.89
CA ASP A 437 -32.31 19.22 21.70
C ASP A 437 -30.83 19.51 21.36
N VAL A 438 -30.15 18.58 20.66
CA VAL A 438 -28.75 18.70 20.27
C VAL A 438 -28.52 19.02 18.80
N VAL A 439 -29.51 18.83 17.93
CA VAL A 439 -29.43 19.01 16.46
C VAL A 439 -28.86 20.35 16.04
N ALA A 440 -29.30 21.45 16.70
CA ALA A 440 -28.81 22.79 16.40
C ALA A 440 -27.30 22.94 16.72
N GLY A 441 -26.86 22.34 17.85
CA GLY A 441 -25.45 22.29 18.24
C GLY A 441 -24.60 21.46 17.30
N GLU A 442 -25.07 20.29 16.88
CA GLU A 442 -24.41 19.44 15.89
C GLU A 442 -24.17 20.18 14.57
N ALA A 443 -25.21 20.87 14.07
CA ALA A 443 -25.11 21.65 12.83
C ALA A 443 -24.04 22.75 12.93
N ILE A 444 -23.94 23.43 14.08
CA ILE A 444 -22.93 24.46 14.36
C ILE A 444 -21.52 23.87 14.36
N LEU A 445 -21.32 22.75 15.07
CA LEU A 445 -20.02 22.08 15.16
C LEU A 445 -19.57 21.57 13.78
N ASN A 446 -20.45 20.92 13.03
CA ASN A 446 -20.17 20.42 11.69
C ASN A 446 -19.81 21.55 10.70
N GLN A 447 -20.50 22.69 10.76
CA GLN A 447 -20.14 23.88 9.96
C GLN A 447 -18.77 24.46 10.36
N ALA A 448 -18.38 24.33 11.62
CA ALA A 448 -17.05 24.72 12.11
C ALA A 448 -15.97 23.67 11.83
N ASN A 449 -16.26 22.59 11.12
CA ASN A 449 -15.37 21.44 10.87
C ASN A 449 -15.02 20.62 12.14
N ILE A 450 -15.86 20.63 13.18
CA ILE A 450 -15.77 19.67 14.28
C ILE A 450 -16.74 18.53 14.00
N PRO A 451 -16.26 17.32 13.68
CA PRO A 451 -17.12 16.17 13.41
C PRO A 451 -17.92 15.78 14.65
N THR A 452 -19.18 15.43 14.48
CA THR A 452 -20.08 15.05 15.56
C THR A 452 -20.52 13.59 15.44
N PHE A 453 -20.60 12.92 16.59
CA PHE A 453 -21.03 11.52 16.72
C PHE A 453 -22.13 11.42 17.74
N GLY A 454 -23.13 10.56 17.46
CA GLY A 454 -24.24 10.35 18.38
C GLY A 454 -23.83 9.67 19.70
N PHE A 455 -22.69 8.95 19.70
CA PHE A 455 -22.18 8.23 20.87
C PHE A 455 -20.67 8.36 21.03
N PRO A 456 -20.16 8.44 22.28
CA PRO A 456 -18.76 8.73 22.56
C PRO A 456 -17.82 7.54 22.27
N ASP A 457 -18.29 6.31 22.33
CA ASP A 457 -17.55 5.11 21.94
C ASP A 457 -17.22 5.11 20.45
N THR A 458 -18.15 5.57 19.58
CA THR A 458 -17.91 5.74 18.17
C THR A 458 -16.83 6.79 17.92
N ALA A 459 -16.92 7.95 18.58
CA ALA A 459 -15.91 9.01 18.47
C ALA A 459 -14.51 8.53 18.90
N ALA A 460 -14.42 7.75 19.98
CA ALA A 460 -13.16 7.17 20.45
C ALA A 460 -12.57 6.16 19.45
N ARG A 461 -13.41 5.30 18.84
CA ARG A 461 -12.98 4.37 17.77
C ARG A 461 -12.47 5.12 16.54
N ILE A 462 -13.18 6.17 16.12
CA ILE A 462 -12.76 7.03 15.01
C ILE A 462 -11.42 7.69 15.29
N PHE A 463 -11.18 8.19 16.52
CA PHE A 463 -9.86 8.69 16.91
C PHE A 463 -8.76 7.63 16.76
N ASN A 464 -9.01 6.40 17.19
CA ASN A 464 -8.06 5.30 17.02
C ASN A 464 -7.79 4.99 15.54
N LEU A 465 -8.81 5.03 14.69
CA LEU A 465 -8.64 4.86 13.24
C LEU A 465 -7.81 6.00 12.63
N MET A 466 -8.02 7.26 13.06
CA MET A 466 -7.21 8.40 12.65
C MET A 466 -5.74 8.22 13.05
N TRP A 467 -5.49 7.78 14.27
CA TRP A 467 -4.15 7.50 14.77
C TRP A 467 -3.48 6.37 13.98
N ARG A 468 -4.16 5.24 13.79
CA ARG A 468 -3.64 4.12 12.99
C ARG A 468 -3.31 4.55 11.57
N TYR A 469 -4.17 5.36 10.95
CA TYR A 469 -3.91 5.93 9.64
C TYR A 469 -2.65 6.80 9.63
N ALA A 470 -2.52 7.75 10.56
CA ALA A 470 -1.36 8.60 10.69
C ALA A 470 -0.06 7.78 10.94
N TYR A 471 -0.15 6.74 11.77
CA TYR A 471 0.95 5.83 12.05
C TYR A 471 1.39 5.04 10.80
N ASN A 472 0.45 4.51 10.03
CA ASN A 472 0.74 3.77 8.80
C ASN A 472 1.39 4.67 7.75
N LEU A 473 0.87 5.88 7.55
CA LEU A 473 1.44 6.83 6.59
C LEU A 473 2.90 7.17 6.87
N ARG A 474 3.28 7.36 8.14
CA ARG A 474 4.69 7.62 8.50
C ARG A 474 5.65 6.52 8.01
N GLY A 475 5.20 5.28 7.91
CA GLY A 475 6.00 4.16 7.39
C GLY A 475 6.18 4.14 5.89
N ILE A 476 5.36 4.86 5.13
CA ILE A 476 5.49 4.90 3.66
C ILE A 476 6.66 5.78 3.23
N TYR A 477 6.91 6.88 3.94
CA TYR A 477 7.99 7.83 3.62
C TYR A 477 9.39 7.22 3.74
N GLU A 478 9.53 6.05 4.37
CA GLU A 478 10.81 5.39 4.50
C GLU A 478 11.04 4.42 3.34
N THR A 479 12.06 4.73 2.53
CA THR A 479 12.48 3.83 1.45
C THR A 479 13.42 2.78 2.00
N PRO A 480 13.08 1.49 1.90
CA PRO A 480 14.03 0.45 2.25
C PRO A 480 15.19 0.48 1.25
N THR A 481 16.33 1.01 1.66
CA THR A 481 17.57 0.86 0.91
C THR A 481 18.21 -0.46 1.31
N LEU A 482 18.49 -1.31 0.34
CA LEU A 482 19.22 -2.56 0.57
C LEU A 482 20.68 -2.30 1.05
N VAL A 483 21.10 -1.03 1.10
CA VAL A 483 22.47 -0.61 1.43
C VAL A 483 22.71 -0.48 2.93
N GLU A 484 21.70 -0.24 3.76
CA GLU A 484 21.88 -0.14 5.22
C GLU A 484 22.29 -1.46 5.90
N ALA A 485 22.04 -2.60 5.23
CA ALA A 485 22.56 -3.90 5.66
C ALA A 485 24.08 -4.06 5.45
N ALA A 486 24.73 -3.16 4.75
CA ALA A 486 26.15 -3.24 4.40
C ALA A 486 27.13 -2.84 5.53
N VAL A 487 26.63 -2.43 6.71
CA VAL A 487 27.50 -1.97 7.83
C VAL A 487 28.19 -3.12 8.57
N GLN A 488 27.78 -4.38 8.39
CA GLN A 488 28.43 -5.57 9.02
C GLN A 488 28.95 -6.62 8.04
N GLY A 489 29.32 -6.27 6.84
CA GLY A 489 29.86 -7.19 5.82
C GLY A 489 28.81 -7.50 4.73
N ALA A 490 29.23 -7.43 3.48
CA ALA A 490 28.38 -7.78 2.35
C ALA A 490 28.01 -9.28 2.40
N PRO A 491 26.75 -9.69 2.12
CA PRO A 491 26.38 -11.11 2.05
C PRO A 491 27.25 -11.86 1.03
N ASP A 492 27.64 -13.10 1.35
CA ASP A 492 28.30 -13.99 0.41
C ASP A 492 27.27 -14.60 -0.57
N ARG A 493 26.84 -13.75 -1.49
CA ARG A 493 25.85 -14.10 -2.51
C ARG A 493 26.32 -15.25 -3.40
N ALA A 494 27.60 -15.29 -3.73
CA ALA A 494 28.17 -16.32 -4.61
C ALA A 494 28.06 -17.71 -3.98
N ARG A 495 28.37 -17.81 -2.70
CA ARG A 495 28.22 -19.06 -1.94
C ARG A 495 26.77 -19.55 -1.90
N VAL A 496 25.83 -18.64 -1.66
CA VAL A 496 24.40 -18.98 -1.60
C VAL A 496 23.88 -19.42 -2.97
N GLN A 497 24.22 -18.70 -4.04
CA GLN A 497 23.86 -19.06 -5.40
C GLN A 497 24.38 -20.46 -5.78
N GLN A 498 25.63 -20.79 -5.37
CA GLN A 498 26.20 -22.09 -5.61
C GLN A 498 25.42 -23.21 -4.88
N LEU A 499 25.09 -23.02 -3.59
CA LEU A 499 24.31 -23.98 -2.81
C LEU A 499 22.94 -24.25 -3.44
N ILE A 500 22.25 -23.20 -3.85
CA ILE A 500 20.93 -23.31 -4.50
C ILE A 500 21.07 -24.01 -5.86
N ALA A 501 22.08 -23.65 -6.65
CA ALA A 501 22.31 -24.24 -7.97
C ALA A 501 22.64 -25.75 -7.86
N ASP A 502 23.44 -26.16 -6.89
CA ASP A 502 23.80 -27.57 -6.65
C ASP A 502 22.59 -28.40 -6.22
N ALA A 503 21.74 -27.86 -5.32
CA ALA A 503 20.50 -28.50 -4.93
C ALA A 503 19.55 -28.67 -6.12
N ARG A 504 19.34 -27.63 -6.93
CA ARG A 504 18.49 -27.66 -8.12
C ARG A 504 19.02 -28.65 -9.19
N LYS A 505 20.34 -28.69 -9.42
CA LYS A 505 20.97 -29.64 -10.36
C LYS A 505 20.76 -31.08 -9.95
N SER A 506 20.71 -31.36 -8.63
CA SER A 506 20.40 -32.71 -8.11
C SER A 506 18.90 -33.01 -8.09
N GLY A 507 18.04 -32.14 -8.60
CA GLY A 507 16.59 -32.31 -8.61
C GLY A 507 15.91 -32.09 -7.25
N ARG A 508 16.64 -31.61 -6.22
CA ARG A 508 16.09 -31.36 -4.89
C ARG A 508 15.37 -30.04 -4.80
N THR A 509 14.24 -30.06 -4.09
CA THR A 509 13.50 -28.86 -3.68
C THR A 509 13.69 -28.52 -2.21
N LEU A 510 14.34 -29.38 -1.43
CA LEU A 510 14.61 -29.19 -0.01
C LEU A 510 16.11 -29.04 0.23
N LEU A 511 16.50 -27.96 0.93
CA LEU A 511 17.83 -27.83 1.48
C LEU A 511 17.91 -28.56 2.82
N THR A 512 19.04 -29.20 3.08
CA THR A 512 19.33 -29.76 4.40
C THR A 512 19.42 -28.64 5.45
N GLU A 513 19.25 -28.96 6.73
CA GLU A 513 19.43 -27.97 7.81
C GLU A 513 20.82 -27.32 7.76
N PHE A 514 21.85 -28.11 7.43
CA PHE A 514 23.22 -27.62 7.29
C PHE A 514 23.35 -26.60 6.17
N GLU A 515 22.81 -26.88 4.96
CA GLU A 515 22.78 -25.98 3.84
C GLU A 515 21.95 -24.72 4.17
N SER A 516 20.77 -24.88 4.81
CA SER A 516 19.91 -23.78 5.23
C SER A 516 20.62 -22.84 6.21
N LYS A 517 21.34 -23.36 7.20
CA LYS A 517 22.13 -22.53 8.13
C LYS A 517 23.33 -21.86 7.45
N GLN A 518 23.94 -22.46 6.44
CA GLN A 518 24.98 -21.80 5.64
C GLN A 518 24.41 -20.59 4.87
N VAL A 519 23.20 -20.73 4.30
CA VAL A 519 22.50 -19.62 3.64
C VAL A 519 22.21 -18.51 4.64
N LEU A 520 21.70 -18.81 5.84
CA LEU A 520 21.44 -17.81 6.87
C LEU A 520 22.73 -17.09 7.30
N ALA A 521 23.80 -17.85 7.57
CA ALA A 521 25.08 -17.28 7.99
C ALA A 521 25.69 -16.37 6.91
N ALA A 522 25.56 -16.72 5.62
CA ALA A 522 26.00 -15.91 4.51
C ALA A 522 25.30 -14.53 4.41
N TYR A 523 24.09 -14.42 4.98
CA TYR A 523 23.35 -13.18 5.11
C TYR A 523 23.49 -12.51 6.50
N GLY A 524 24.44 -12.98 7.32
CA GLY A 524 24.72 -12.41 8.63
C GLY A 524 23.69 -12.76 9.72
N ILE A 525 22.83 -13.75 9.49
CA ILE A 525 21.89 -14.26 10.50
C ILE A 525 22.62 -15.30 11.34
N PRO A 526 22.80 -15.07 12.66
CA PRO A 526 23.56 -15.96 13.52
C PRO A 526 22.89 -17.35 13.64
N THR A 527 23.69 -18.39 13.47
CA THR A 527 23.25 -19.79 13.58
C THR A 527 24.13 -20.57 14.59
N VAL A 528 23.56 -21.61 15.17
CA VAL A 528 24.34 -22.50 16.01
C VAL A 528 25.41 -23.23 15.18
N PRO A 529 26.69 -23.24 15.59
CA PRO A 529 27.72 -24.01 14.93
C PRO A 529 27.32 -25.50 14.82
N MET A 530 27.54 -26.09 13.64
CA MET A 530 27.11 -27.46 13.36
C MET A 530 28.20 -28.20 12.59
N ARG A 531 28.37 -29.50 12.91
CA ARG A 531 29.21 -30.41 12.17
C ARG A 531 28.40 -31.64 11.73
N ILE A 532 28.67 -32.14 10.55
CA ILE A 532 28.06 -33.38 10.05
C ILE A 532 28.96 -34.55 10.37
N ALA A 533 28.36 -35.63 10.87
CA ALA A 533 29.01 -36.88 11.14
C ALA A 533 28.28 -38.04 10.42
N THR A 534 29.01 -38.80 9.64
CA THR A 534 28.50 -39.92 8.83
C THR A 534 28.66 -41.28 9.53
N SER A 535 29.32 -41.29 10.67
CA SER A 535 29.52 -42.47 11.51
C SER A 535 29.44 -42.15 13.00
N GLU A 536 29.18 -43.16 13.82
CA GLU A 536 29.10 -43.04 15.27
C GLU A 536 30.38 -42.45 15.88
N ASN A 537 31.57 -42.90 15.41
CA ASN A 537 32.85 -42.38 15.90
C ASN A 537 33.09 -40.92 15.49
N GLU A 538 32.72 -40.56 14.29
CA GLU A 538 32.80 -39.18 13.82
C GLU A 538 31.87 -38.26 14.62
N ALA A 539 30.67 -38.74 15.00
CA ALA A 539 29.74 -37.99 15.86
C ALA A 539 30.34 -37.70 17.25
N VAL A 540 31.04 -38.68 17.86
CA VAL A 540 31.75 -38.47 19.11
C VAL A 540 32.89 -37.47 18.92
N GLN A 541 33.72 -37.60 17.88
CA GLN A 541 34.80 -36.65 17.60
C GLN A 541 34.28 -35.22 17.40
N CYS A 542 33.14 -35.06 16.70
CA CYS A 542 32.48 -33.77 16.55
C CYS A 542 32.02 -33.23 17.91
N ALA A 543 31.43 -34.06 18.76
CA ALA A 543 30.95 -33.65 20.08
C ALA A 543 32.12 -33.27 21.01
N ASP A 544 33.22 -34.04 21.00
CA ASP A 544 34.44 -33.71 21.76
C ASP A 544 35.03 -32.35 21.33
N ALA A 545 35.00 -32.07 20.02
CA ALA A 545 35.50 -30.80 19.48
C ALA A 545 34.58 -29.61 19.76
N ILE A 546 33.28 -29.83 19.92
CA ILE A 546 32.27 -28.80 20.24
C ILE A 546 32.23 -28.57 21.76
N GLY A 547 32.36 -29.60 22.56
CA GLY A 547 32.17 -29.59 24.01
C GLY A 547 30.74 -29.96 24.41
N TYR A 548 30.63 -30.74 25.48
CA TYR A 548 29.36 -31.23 26.02
C TYR A 548 28.66 -30.19 26.91
N PRO A 549 27.33 -30.24 27.05
CA PRO A 549 26.41 -31.12 26.35
C PRO A 549 26.14 -30.74 24.90
N VAL A 550 25.82 -31.75 24.05
CA VAL A 550 25.52 -31.56 22.63
C VAL A 550 24.12 -32.03 22.27
N VAL A 551 23.67 -31.64 21.07
CA VAL A 551 22.44 -32.09 20.42
C VAL A 551 22.81 -32.85 19.15
N LEU A 552 22.19 -34.01 18.93
CA LEU A 552 22.22 -34.71 17.66
C LEU A 552 20.88 -34.57 16.92
N LYS A 553 20.98 -34.25 15.65
CA LYS A 553 19.80 -34.17 14.76
C LYS A 553 20.06 -35.06 13.53
N LEU A 554 19.00 -35.70 13.03
CA LEU A 554 19.04 -36.47 11.79
C LEU A 554 19.50 -35.54 10.63
N HIS A 555 20.49 -35.99 9.89
CA HIS A 555 20.88 -35.38 8.62
C HIS A 555 20.24 -36.15 7.47
N SER A 556 19.28 -35.53 6.79
CA SER A 556 18.49 -36.10 5.71
C SER A 556 18.18 -35.07 4.65
N GLN A 557 18.00 -35.51 3.41
CA GLN A 557 17.51 -34.67 2.29
C GLN A 557 16.00 -34.78 2.06
N THR A 558 15.34 -35.71 2.73
CA THR A 558 13.92 -36.04 2.50
C THR A 558 13.03 -35.80 3.72
N ILE A 559 13.56 -35.98 4.94
CA ILE A 559 12.77 -35.80 6.17
C ILE A 559 12.81 -34.35 6.63
N THR A 560 11.64 -33.73 6.67
CA THR A 560 11.43 -32.31 7.05
C THR A 560 11.18 -32.13 8.54
N HIS A 561 10.32 -32.97 9.14
CA HIS A 561 9.94 -32.93 10.56
C HIS A 561 10.70 -34.01 11.35
N LYS A 562 11.94 -33.68 11.72
CA LYS A 562 12.87 -34.62 12.37
C LYS A 562 12.38 -35.08 13.74
N THR A 563 11.69 -34.21 14.48
CA THR A 563 11.14 -34.50 15.80
C THR A 563 10.09 -35.60 15.76
N ASP A 564 9.23 -35.60 14.73
CA ASP A 564 8.12 -36.55 14.59
C ASP A 564 8.59 -37.98 14.36
N VAL A 565 9.79 -38.10 13.79
CA VAL A 565 10.42 -39.42 13.52
C VAL A 565 11.47 -39.79 14.56
N GLY A 566 11.56 -39.10 15.69
CA GLY A 566 12.57 -39.35 16.71
C GLY A 566 14.00 -38.94 16.31
N GLY A 567 14.13 -38.13 15.26
CA GLY A 567 15.41 -37.70 14.68
C GLY A 567 16.13 -36.59 15.44
N VAL A 568 15.70 -36.22 16.65
CA VAL A 568 16.32 -35.18 17.49
C VAL A 568 16.57 -35.74 18.88
N GLN A 569 17.81 -35.64 19.35
CA GLN A 569 18.25 -36.08 20.70
C GLN A 569 18.95 -34.88 21.37
N LEU A 570 18.41 -34.43 22.47
CA LEU A 570 18.84 -33.24 23.20
C LEU A 570 19.66 -33.61 24.44
N ASN A 571 20.45 -32.65 24.92
CA ASN A 571 21.15 -32.72 26.20
C ASN A 571 22.01 -33.97 26.41
N LEU A 572 22.89 -34.26 25.44
CA LEU A 572 23.79 -35.39 25.48
C LEU A 572 25.07 -35.00 26.22
N PRO A 573 25.29 -35.55 27.46
CA PRO A 573 26.32 -35.07 28.36
C PRO A 573 27.71 -35.66 28.09
N ASP A 574 27.81 -36.74 27.34
CA ASP A 574 29.06 -37.50 27.15
C ASP A 574 29.07 -38.30 25.84
N ALA A 575 30.23 -38.90 25.52
CA ALA A 575 30.45 -39.72 24.34
C ALA A 575 29.51 -40.92 24.24
N ASP A 576 29.19 -41.57 25.36
CA ASP A 576 28.32 -42.74 25.36
C ASP A 576 26.86 -42.36 25.08
N ALA A 577 26.42 -41.20 25.58
CA ALA A 577 25.13 -40.66 25.23
C ALA A 577 25.04 -40.33 23.71
N VAL A 578 26.10 -39.77 23.14
CA VAL A 578 26.21 -39.50 21.69
C VAL A 578 26.11 -40.78 20.87
N ARG A 579 26.81 -41.86 21.27
CA ARG A 579 26.73 -43.16 20.60
C ARG A 579 25.33 -43.75 20.62
N ARG A 580 24.68 -43.73 21.78
CA ARG A 580 23.27 -44.17 21.91
C ARG A 580 22.34 -43.36 21.05
N ALA A 581 22.50 -42.05 21.08
CA ALA A 581 21.67 -41.14 20.28
C ALA A 581 21.86 -41.35 18.77
N TYR A 582 23.10 -41.57 18.30
CA TYR A 582 23.38 -41.85 16.89
C TYR A 582 22.62 -43.09 16.43
N ARG A 583 22.73 -44.21 17.17
CA ARG A 583 22.04 -45.47 16.85
C ARG A 583 20.52 -45.33 16.90
N ALA A 584 19.99 -44.57 17.86
CA ALA A 584 18.58 -44.31 17.97
C ALA A 584 18.04 -43.56 16.75
N ILE A 585 18.75 -42.51 16.33
CA ILE A 585 18.38 -41.72 15.14
C ILE A 585 18.48 -42.54 13.85
N GLU A 586 19.55 -43.35 13.70
CA GLU A 586 19.75 -44.26 12.56
C GLU A 586 18.60 -45.29 12.46
N SER A 587 18.26 -45.91 13.61
CA SER A 587 17.17 -46.89 13.69
C SER A 587 15.81 -46.23 13.37
N ALA A 588 15.56 -45.05 13.92
CA ALA A 588 14.34 -44.30 13.70
C ALA A 588 14.20 -43.89 12.23
N ALA A 589 15.26 -43.39 11.60
CA ALA A 589 15.27 -43.05 10.18
C ALA A 589 15.04 -44.29 9.28
N SER A 590 15.57 -45.43 9.66
CA SER A 590 15.38 -46.70 8.93
C SER A 590 13.96 -47.27 9.04
N ALA A 591 13.20 -46.88 10.05
CA ALA A 591 11.82 -47.32 10.28
C ALA A 591 10.78 -46.49 9.45
N VAL A 592 11.17 -45.38 8.83
CA VAL A 592 10.28 -44.55 7.99
C VAL A 592 9.97 -45.31 6.70
N ARG A 593 8.69 -45.65 6.51
CA ARG A 593 8.18 -46.44 5.37
C ARG A 593 7.89 -45.69 4.10
N GLU A 594 8.04 -44.39 4.07
CA GLU A 594 7.86 -43.63 2.84
C GLU A 594 9.03 -43.90 1.90
N ALA A 595 8.75 -44.59 0.81
CA ALA A 595 9.74 -44.90 -0.22
C ALA A 595 10.25 -43.60 -0.84
N PRO A 596 11.57 -43.32 -0.82
CA PRO A 596 12.10 -42.13 -1.48
C PRO A 596 11.84 -42.22 -2.99
N LEU A 597 11.31 -41.16 -3.57
CA LEU A 597 11.30 -40.99 -5.01
C LEU A 597 12.75 -40.93 -5.49
N HIS A 598 13.20 -41.94 -6.25
CA HIS A 598 14.52 -42.01 -6.91
C HIS A 598 15.71 -42.64 -6.10
N GLY A 599 15.48 -43.49 -5.10
CA GLY A 599 16.57 -44.26 -4.48
C GLY A 599 17.46 -43.48 -3.52
N ASP A 600 17.00 -42.33 -3.03
CA ASP A 600 17.74 -41.49 -2.08
C ASP A 600 17.87 -42.17 -0.70
N LYS A 601 19.04 -42.02 -0.08
CA LYS A 601 19.25 -42.51 1.30
C LYS A 601 18.56 -41.58 2.28
N ILE A 602 17.63 -42.10 3.08
CA ILE A 602 16.93 -41.34 4.14
C ILE A 602 17.91 -40.88 5.22
N PHE A 603 18.83 -41.70 5.61
CA PHE A 603 19.86 -41.43 6.61
C PHE A 603 21.21 -41.15 5.94
N LEU A 604 21.68 -39.91 6.08
CA LEU A 604 22.98 -39.45 5.58
C LEU A 604 23.98 -39.22 6.73
N GLY A 605 23.58 -39.51 7.97
CA GLY A 605 24.33 -39.27 9.17
C GLY A 605 23.57 -38.38 10.16
N VAL A 606 24.30 -37.75 11.05
CA VAL A 606 23.76 -36.84 12.05
C VAL A 606 24.46 -35.48 12.01
N ALA A 607 23.72 -34.43 12.34
CA ALA A 607 24.25 -33.12 12.62
C ALA A 607 24.49 -32.97 14.12
N VAL A 608 25.72 -32.61 14.51
CA VAL A 608 26.17 -32.42 15.90
C VAL A 608 26.28 -30.91 16.15
N GLN A 609 25.62 -30.40 17.17
CA GLN A 609 25.68 -29.00 17.57
C GLN A 609 25.72 -28.86 19.11
N PRO A 610 26.25 -27.74 19.65
CA PRO A 610 26.22 -27.52 21.10
C PRO A 610 24.76 -27.39 21.59
N MET A 611 24.51 -27.86 22.80
CA MET A 611 23.27 -27.57 23.51
C MET A 611 23.28 -26.12 23.93
N ILE A 612 22.26 -25.39 23.55
CA ILE A 612 22.06 -23.96 23.91
C ILE A 612 21.11 -23.92 25.10
N ASP A 613 21.49 -23.23 26.16
CA ASP A 613 20.60 -22.95 27.27
C ASP A 613 19.47 -22.05 26.80
N LEU A 614 18.24 -22.50 27.04
CA LEU A 614 17.01 -21.86 26.52
C LEU A 614 16.49 -20.73 27.44
N ASP A 615 17.33 -20.08 28.25
CA ASP A 615 16.90 -18.89 29.02
C ASP A 615 16.71 -17.68 28.09
N GLY A 616 15.68 -17.73 27.30
CA GLY A 616 15.33 -16.73 26.32
C GLY A 616 13.91 -16.88 25.79
N TYR A 617 13.55 -16.04 24.84
CA TYR A 617 12.28 -16.12 24.13
C TYR A 617 12.46 -16.90 22.83
N GLU A 618 11.65 -17.92 22.64
CA GLU A 618 11.55 -18.61 21.36
C GLU A 618 10.68 -17.80 20.40
N LEU A 619 11.24 -17.47 19.25
CA LEU A 619 10.58 -16.71 18.18
C LEU A 619 10.50 -17.58 16.92
N ILE A 620 9.52 -17.27 16.06
CA ILE A 620 9.44 -17.80 14.70
C ILE A 620 9.71 -16.69 13.70
N LEU A 621 10.52 -17.00 12.71
CA LEU A 621 10.78 -16.11 11.57
C LEU A 621 10.69 -16.93 10.30
N GLY A 622 9.77 -16.55 9.41
CA GLY A 622 9.48 -17.30 8.20
C GLY A 622 9.21 -16.45 6.97
N SER A 623 9.25 -17.10 5.81
CA SER A 623 8.79 -16.55 4.55
C SER A 623 8.06 -17.60 3.75
N SER A 624 6.99 -17.21 3.07
CA SER A 624 6.22 -18.06 2.17
C SER A 624 5.73 -17.24 0.97
N ILE A 625 5.27 -17.93 -0.08
CA ILE A 625 4.75 -17.28 -1.28
C ILE A 625 3.23 -17.18 -1.19
N ASP A 626 2.72 -15.96 -1.22
CA ASP A 626 1.32 -15.68 -1.45
C ASP A 626 1.05 -15.59 -2.97
N ALA A 627 -0.07 -16.13 -3.42
CA ALA A 627 -0.41 -16.20 -4.84
C ALA A 627 -0.62 -14.82 -5.50
N GLN A 628 -1.02 -13.81 -4.72
CA GLN A 628 -1.32 -12.46 -5.20
C GLN A 628 -0.17 -11.47 -4.96
N PHE A 629 0.51 -11.62 -3.81
CA PHE A 629 1.52 -10.66 -3.35
C PHE A 629 2.97 -11.15 -3.49
N GLY A 630 3.17 -12.42 -3.90
CA GLY A 630 4.51 -13.01 -3.93
C GLY A 630 5.06 -13.28 -2.52
N PRO A 631 6.36 -13.10 -2.27
CA PRO A 631 6.96 -13.36 -0.97
C PRO A 631 6.36 -12.54 0.16
N VAL A 632 6.06 -13.21 1.28
CA VAL A 632 5.54 -12.62 2.52
C VAL A 632 6.39 -13.07 3.67
N LEU A 633 6.73 -12.15 4.58
CA LEU A 633 7.49 -12.41 5.79
C LEU A 633 6.55 -12.65 6.97
N LEU A 634 6.95 -13.55 7.86
CA LEU A 634 6.25 -13.89 9.10
C LEU A 634 7.20 -13.70 10.29
N PHE A 635 6.72 -13.08 11.36
CA PHE A 635 7.41 -12.96 12.65
C PHE A 635 6.41 -13.17 13.79
N GLY A 636 6.82 -13.84 14.87
CA GLY A 636 5.96 -14.05 16.03
C GLY A 636 6.60 -14.83 17.17
N GLY A 637 5.79 -15.18 18.17
CA GLY A 637 6.18 -16.12 19.22
C GLY A 637 6.42 -17.50 18.62
N GLY A 638 7.53 -18.14 18.99
CA GLY A 638 7.95 -19.46 18.51
C GLY A 638 7.61 -20.58 19.49
N GLY A 639 8.22 -21.75 19.25
CA GLY A 639 8.08 -22.93 20.09
C GLY A 639 6.90 -23.83 19.74
N GLN A 640 6.63 -24.84 20.58
CA GLN A 640 5.65 -25.90 20.29
C GLN A 640 4.18 -25.43 20.24
N LEU A 641 3.87 -24.28 20.79
CA LEU A 641 2.49 -23.76 20.90
C LEU A 641 2.19 -22.62 19.90
N VAL A 642 3.01 -22.42 18.89
CA VAL A 642 2.84 -21.36 17.87
C VAL A 642 1.46 -21.37 17.23
N GLU A 643 0.97 -22.55 16.88
CA GLU A 643 -0.33 -22.70 16.22
C GLU A 643 -1.52 -22.39 17.13
N VAL A 644 -1.36 -22.64 18.43
CA VAL A 644 -2.42 -22.42 19.44
C VAL A 644 -2.56 -20.95 19.78
N PHE A 645 -1.42 -20.25 20.00
CA PHE A 645 -1.46 -18.85 20.41
C PHE A 645 -1.66 -17.88 19.25
N GLY A 646 -1.30 -18.26 18.03
CA GLY A 646 -1.50 -17.46 16.83
C GLY A 646 -0.87 -16.06 16.87
N ASP A 647 0.14 -15.85 17.74
CA ASP A 647 0.82 -14.57 17.93
C ASP A 647 1.85 -14.34 16.82
N ARG A 648 1.35 -13.81 15.70
CA ARG A 648 2.16 -13.58 14.51
C ARG A 648 1.78 -12.30 13.80
N SER A 649 2.77 -11.68 13.16
CA SER A 649 2.60 -10.57 12.23
C SER A 649 3.14 -10.93 10.85
N LEU A 650 2.55 -10.34 9.80
CA LEU A 650 2.97 -10.49 8.43
C LEU A 650 3.43 -9.16 7.86
N ALA A 651 4.42 -9.20 6.97
CA ALA A 651 4.90 -8.03 6.26
C ALA A 651 5.27 -8.36 4.80
N LEU A 652 5.20 -7.37 3.93
CA LEU A 652 5.70 -7.47 2.56
C LEU A 652 7.14 -6.96 2.49
N PRO A 653 8.10 -7.75 1.95
CA PRO A 653 9.46 -7.29 1.73
C PRO A 653 9.49 -6.23 0.59
N PRO A 654 10.54 -5.37 0.52
CA PRO A 654 11.68 -5.28 1.46
C PRO A 654 11.34 -4.52 2.76
N LEU A 655 12.03 -4.88 3.85
CA LEU A 655 11.96 -4.16 5.12
C LEU A 655 13.16 -3.23 5.30
N ASN A 656 12.94 -2.12 6.06
CA ASN A 656 13.98 -1.36 6.74
C ASN A 656 13.84 -1.53 8.26
N SER A 657 14.70 -0.90 9.04
CA SER A 657 14.68 -1.02 10.51
C SER A 657 13.36 -0.56 11.14
N THR A 658 12.73 0.48 10.61
CA THR A 658 11.43 0.96 11.11
C THR A 658 10.30 -0.02 10.80
N LEU A 659 10.24 -0.54 9.58
CA LEU A 659 9.23 -1.54 9.19
C LEU A 659 9.41 -2.84 9.97
N ALA A 660 10.66 -3.25 10.23
CA ALA A 660 10.97 -4.39 11.08
C ALA A 660 10.48 -4.19 12.52
N ARG A 661 10.72 -3.02 13.12
CA ARG A 661 10.18 -2.68 14.45
C ARG A 661 8.66 -2.70 14.48
N ARG A 662 8.00 -2.11 13.48
CA ARG A 662 6.53 -2.13 13.35
C ARG A 662 5.97 -3.54 13.19
N MET A 663 6.70 -4.43 12.50
CA MET A 663 6.34 -5.84 12.41
C MET A 663 6.38 -6.52 13.79
N MET A 664 7.40 -6.25 14.59
CA MET A 664 7.50 -6.75 15.98
C MET A 664 6.38 -6.19 16.87
N GLU A 665 6.11 -4.88 16.81
CA GLU A 665 5.09 -4.18 17.62
C GLU A 665 3.68 -4.74 17.44
N GLN A 666 3.38 -5.40 16.33
CA GLN A 666 2.09 -6.01 16.06
C GLN A 666 1.88 -7.35 16.78
N THR A 667 2.92 -7.89 17.41
CA THR A 667 2.85 -9.15 18.15
C THR A 667 2.69 -8.95 19.65
N LYS A 668 2.03 -9.90 20.31
CA LYS A 668 1.91 -9.89 21.78
C LYS A 668 3.26 -10.15 22.45
N ILE A 669 4.12 -11.00 21.83
CA ILE A 669 5.45 -11.30 22.32
C ILE A 669 6.34 -10.07 22.45
N HIS A 670 6.10 -9.03 21.62
CA HIS A 670 6.84 -7.77 21.69
C HIS A 670 6.81 -7.12 23.09
N LYS A 671 5.67 -7.25 23.81
CA LYS A 671 5.59 -6.75 25.19
C LYS A 671 6.56 -7.50 26.12
N ALA A 672 6.72 -8.80 25.91
CA ALA A 672 7.66 -9.59 26.70
C ALA A 672 9.12 -9.27 26.33
N LEU A 673 9.41 -9.04 25.04
CA LEU A 673 10.74 -8.68 24.56
C LEU A 673 11.25 -7.33 25.12
N LYS A 674 10.36 -6.44 25.52
CA LYS A 674 10.69 -5.16 26.21
C LYS A 674 11.11 -5.35 27.68
N GLY A 675 11.01 -6.57 28.18
CA GLY A 675 11.25 -6.89 29.61
C GLY A 675 9.94 -6.88 30.41
N VAL A 676 9.69 -7.98 31.11
CA VAL A 676 8.50 -8.14 31.98
C VAL A 676 8.88 -8.84 33.26
N ARG A 677 8.25 -8.46 34.39
CA ARG A 677 8.40 -9.14 35.69
C ARG A 677 9.85 -9.34 36.13
N GLY A 678 10.73 -8.34 35.96
CA GLY A 678 12.13 -8.42 36.36
C GLY A 678 13.09 -9.09 35.39
N ARG A 679 12.61 -9.56 34.22
CA ARG A 679 13.47 -10.02 33.12
C ARG A 679 14.01 -8.83 32.34
N SER A 680 15.30 -8.83 32.04
CA SER A 680 15.93 -7.82 31.17
C SER A 680 15.34 -7.85 29.75
N PRO A 681 15.30 -6.69 29.05
CA PRO A 681 14.84 -6.63 27.68
C PRO A 681 15.78 -7.36 26.71
N VAL A 682 15.24 -7.82 25.58
CA VAL A 682 16.00 -8.27 24.43
C VAL A 682 16.52 -7.07 23.65
N ASP A 683 17.63 -7.20 22.96
CA ASP A 683 18.11 -6.17 22.03
C ASP A 683 17.18 -6.10 20.81
N LEU A 684 16.17 -5.20 20.87
CA LEU A 684 15.21 -4.98 19.80
C LEU A 684 15.86 -4.35 18.57
N GLY A 685 16.99 -3.64 18.73
CA GLY A 685 17.76 -3.09 17.61
C GLY A 685 18.43 -4.19 16.80
N ALA A 686 19.13 -5.10 17.46
CA ALA A 686 19.73 -6.25 16.82
C ALA A 686 18.68 -7.17 16.16
N LEU A 687 17.52 -7.36 16.80
CA LEU A 687 16.41 -8.14 16.25
C LEU A 687 15.81 -7.46 15.00
N ALA A 688 15.64 -6.15 15.03
CA ALA A 688 15.19 -5.40 13.85
C ALA A 688 16.18 -5.51 12.68
N GLN A 689 17.49 -5.44 12.96
CA GLN A 689 18.54 -5.63 11.97
C GLN A 689 18.52 -7.05 11.37
N LEU A 690 18.31 -8.06 12.18
CA LEU A 690 18.17 -9.45 11.72
C LEU A 690 16.96 -9.60 10.80
N LEU A 691 15.82 -8.99 11.13
CA LEU A 691 14.64 -8.98 10.26
C LEU A 691 14.92 -8.30 8.91
N VAL A 692 15.71 -7.23 8.88
CA VAL A 692 16.14 -6.57 7.63
C VAL A 692 17.04 -7.49 6.80
N GLN A 693 18.01 -8.17 7.42
CA GLN A 693 18.88 -9.15 6.75
C GLN A 693 18.08 -10.33 6.18
N PHE A 694 17.11 -10.82 6.95
CA PHE A 694 16.20 -11.87 6.50
C PHE A 694 15.33 -11.40 5.32
N SER A 695 14.82 -10.19 5.38
CA SER A 695 14.08 -9.59 4.27
C SER A 695 14.95 -9.46 3.01
N LEU A 696 16.23 -9.10 3.17
CA LEU A 696 17.19 -9.04 2.07
C LEU A 696 17.42 -10.40 1.43
N LEU A 697 17.61 -11.46 2.25
CA LEU A 697 17.72 -12.84 1.79
C LEU A 697 16.51 -13.23 0.91
N VAL A 698 15.29 -12.98 1.38
CA VAL A 698 14.06 -13.30 0.66
C VAL A 698 13.94 -12.52 -0.67
N VAL A 699 14.36 -11.26 -0.69
CA VAL A 699 14.33 -10.41 -1.89
C VAL A 699 15.33 -10.88 -2.95
N GLU A 700 16.55 -11.24 -2.53
CA GLU A 700 17.64 -11.58 -3.45
C GLU A 700 17.60 -13.03 -3.93
N GLN A 701 17.15 -13.96 -3.08
CA GLN A 701 17.17 -15.40 -3.38
C GLN A 701 15.79 -15.90 -3.81
N ARG A 702 15.33 -15.43 -4.97
CA ARG A 702 14.00 -15.70 -5.53
C ARG A 702 13.70 -17.19 -5.78
N TRP A 703 14.75 -18.05 -5.86
CA TRP A 703 14.58 -19.48 -5.98
C TRP A 703 14.13 -20.17 -4.69
N ILE A 704 14.22 -19.49 -3.55
CA ILE A 704 13.71 -19.98 -2.29
C ILE A 704 12.20 -19.68 -2.22
N LYS A 705 11.39 -20.71 -2.13
CA LYS A 705 9.94 -20.67 -2.04
C LYS A 705 9.46 -20.46 -0.60
N GLU A 706 10.14 -21.09 0.36
CA GLU A 706 9.75 -21.08 1.76
C GLU A 706 10.99 -21.10 2.65
N ILE A 707 10.96 -20.30 3.71
CA ILE A 707 11.95 -20.30 4.79
C ILE A 707 11.21 -20.41 6.10
N ASP A 708 11.66 -21.30 6.98
CA ASP A 708 11.18 -21.44 8.34
C ASP A 708 12.36 -21.52 9.30
N ILE A 709 12.42 -20.57 10.24
CA ILE A 709 13.38 -20.52 11.35
C ILE A 709 12.57 -20.66 12.63
N ASN A 710 12.55 -21.84 13.21
CA ASN A 710 11.79 -22.15 14.43
C ASN A 710 12.48 -23.24 15.25
N PRO A 711 13.02 -22.88 16.44
CA PRO A 711 12.99 -21.53 17.01
C PRO A 711 14.18 -20.64 16.63
N LEU A 712 13.92 -19.35 16.57
CA LEU A 712 14.91 -18.28 16.69
C LEU A 712 14.96 -17.88 18.16
N LEU A 713 16.06 -18.17 18.85
CA LEU A 713 16.22 -17.85 20.28
C LEU A 713 16.67 -16.39 20.44
N ALA A 714 15.93 -15.62 21.25
CA ALA A 714 16.29 -14.26 21.64
C ALA A 714 16.50 -14.19 23.15
N ALA A 715 17.75 -14.20 23.57
CA ALA A 715 18.11 -14.10 24.99
C ALA A 715 18.15 -12.64 25.44
N PRO A 716 17.68 -12.34 26.68
CA PRO A 716 17.79 -11.01 27.25
C PRO A 716 19.24 -10.53 27.33
N CYS A 717 19.45 -9.20 27.23
CA CYS A 717 20.75 -8.62 27.51
C CYS A 717 21.07 -8.79 29.00
N PRO A 718 22.21 -9.38 29.38
CA PRO A 718 22.63 -9.31 30.77
C PRO A 718 22.80 -7.85 31.17
N ASN A 719 22.49 -7.53 32.44
CA ASN A 719 22.42 -6.15 33.01
C ASN A 719 23.59 -5.27 32.50
N PRO A 720 23.38 -3.96 32.31
CA PRO A 720 24.37 -3.06 31.73
C PRO A 720 25.63 -3.02 32.61
N SER A 721 26.75 -3.33 31.99
CA SER A 721 28.13 -3.23 32.43
C SER A 721 28.50 -4.04 33.69
N PRO A 722 29.35 -5.05 33.55
CA PRO A 722 30.10 -5.53 34.68
C PRO A 722 31.00 -4.39 35.20
N PRO A 723 31.22 -4.29 36.54
CA PRO A 723 32.03 -3.25 37.13
C PRO A 723 33.49 -3.23 36.68
N ASP A 724 33.91 -4.19 35.88
CA ASP A 724 35.30 -4.43 35.47
C ASP A 724 35.63 -3.92 34.03
N GLY A 725 34.79 -3.07 33.42
CA GLY A 725 35.12 -2.43 32.14
C GLY A 725 35.17 -3.39 30.91
N GLY A 726 34.59 -4.59 31.03
CA GLY A 726 34.42 -5.50 29.89
C GLY A 726 33.34 -5.00 28.92
N GLU A 727 33.53 -5.21 27.62
CA GLU A 727 32.52 -4.91 26.61
C GLU A 727 31.17 -5.52 26.98
N PRO A 728 30.05 -4.76 26.83
CA PRO A 728 28.72 -5.30 27.10
C PRO A 728 28.51 -6.52 26.21
N ARG A 729 28.30 -7.69 26.79
CA ARG A 729 27.90 -8.90 26.06
C ARG A 729 26.48 -8.65 25.59
N GLY A 730 26.34 -8.18 24.33
CA GLY A 730 25.04 -7.93 23.66
C GLY A 730 24.13 -9.16 23.76
N GLY A 731 22.83 -8.94 23.87
CA GLY A 731 21.85 -10.00 23.90
C GLY A 731 22.04 -10.95 22.72
N ARG A 732 21.95 -12.25 22.96
CA ARG A 732 22.26 -13.27 21.96
C ARG A 732 20.99 -13.63 21.18
N ILE A 733 20.99 -13.36 19.88
CA ILE A 733 19.92 -13.80 18.98
C ILE A 733 20.53 -14.85 18.06
N ILE A 734 19.95 -16.08 18.01
CA ILE A 734 20.54 -17.21 17.30
C ILE A 734 19.48 -18.17 16.75
N ALA A 735 19.61 -18.58 15.50
CA ALA A 735 18.75 -19.59 14.88
C ALA A 735 19.18 -20.99 15.31
N LEU A 736 18.30 -21.72 16.00
CA LEU A 736 18.54 -23.07 16.46
C LEU A 736 18.17 -24.10 15.40
N ASP A 737 17.16 -23.86 14.61
CA ASP A 737 16.76 -24.67 13.46
C ASP A 737 16.43 -23.81 12.26
N ALA A 738 16.58 -24.36 11.06
CA ALA A 738 16.26 -23.69 9.82
C ALA A 738 15.87 -24.71 8.74
N ARG A 739 14.79 -24.39 8.02
CA ARG A 739 14.30 -25.14 6.87
C ARG A 739 14.12 -24.23 5.69
N MET A 740 14.58 -24.65 4.51
CA MET A 740 14.37 -23.90 3.27
C MET A 740 13.89 -24.85 2.17
N VAL A 741 12.85 -24.41 1.48
CA VAL A 741 12.26 -25.09 0.32
C VAL A 741 12.48 -24.25 -0.92
N LEU A 742 12.94 -24.87 -2.00
CA LEU A 742 13.16 -24.24 -3.30
C LEU A 742 11.92 -24.41 -4.18
N HIS A 743 11.80 -23.55 -5.18
CA HIS A 743 10.85 -23.77 -6.28
C HIS A 743 11.20 -25.01 -7.09
N GLU A 744 10.20 -25.59 -7.76
CA GLU A 744 10.37 -26.77 -8.60
C GLU A 744 11.47 -26.56 -9.65
N PRO A 745 12.30 -27.60 -9.94
CA PRO A 745 13.45 -27.46 -10.82
C PRO A 745 13.11 -27.04 -12.27
N GLY A 746 11.90 -27.35 -12.74
CA GLY A 746 11.44 -27.04 -14.10
C GLY A 746 10.94 -25.61 -14.33
N LEU A 747 10.91 -24.75 -13.28
CA LEU A 747 10.51 -23.37 -13.43
C LEU A 747 11.63 -22.53 -14.06
N GLU A 748 11.25 -21.66 -14.99
CA GLU A 748 12.15 -20.64 -15.53
C GLU A 748 12.17 -19.39 -14.62
N GLU A 749 13.23 -18.59 -14.71
CA GLU A 749 13.42 -17.43 -13.82
C GLU A 749 12.32 -16.37 -13.97
N ASP A 750 11.78 -16.19 -15.16
CA ASP A 750 10.70 -15.25 -15.44
C ASP A 750 9.33 -15.68 -14.88
N GLN A 751 9.18 -16.98 -14.60
CA GLN A 751 7.99 -17.58 -13.97
C GLN A 751 8.01 -17.47 -12.44
N LEU A 752 9.16 -17.13 -11.84
CA LEU A 752 9.27 -16.97 -10.39
C LEU A 752 8.36 -15.84 -9.89
N PRO A 753 7.74 -16.01 -8.70
CA PRO A 753 6.92 -14.99 -8.09
C PRO A 753 7.66 -13.66 -7.98
N LYS A 754 6.98 -12.59 -8.35
CA LYS A 754 7.53 -11.23 -8.28
C LYS A 754 7.18 -10.62 -6.93
N LEU A 755 8.06 -9.77 -6.42
CA LEU A 755 7.79 -8.97 -5.23
C LEU A 755 6.60 -8.04 -5.47
N ALA A 756 5.75 -7.86 -4.46
CA ALA A 756 4.66 -6.88 -4.51
C ALA A 756 5.16 -5.44 -4.56
N ILE A 757 6.34 -5.17 -3.99
CA ILE A 757 6.98 -3.86 -3.98
C ILE A 757 8.39 -4.01 -4.53
N ARG A 758 8.69 -3.30 -5.59
CA ARG A 758 10.04 -3.29 -6.18
C ARG A 758 11.00 -2.56 -5.24
N PRO A 759 12.14 -3.18 -4.87
CA PRO A 759 13.17 -2.51 -4.08
C PRO A 759 13.84 -1.40 -4.88
N TYR A 760 14.53 -0.51 -4.17
CA TYR A 760 15.35 0.54 -4.79
C TYR A 760 16.35 -0.07 -5.79
N PRO A 761 16.34 0.33 -7.07
CA PRO A 761 17.11 -0.32 -8.12
C PRO A 761 18.58 0.15 -8.11
N THR A 762 19.37 -0.37 -7.17
CA THR A 762 20.78 -0.03 -6.97
C THR A 762 21.67 -0.29 -8.19
N GLN A 763 21.30 -1.23 -9.05
CA GLN A 763 22.03 -1.55 -10.29
C GLN A 763 22.12 -0.37 -11.26
N TYR A 764 21.26 0.63 -11.13
CA TYR A 764 21.31 1.85 -11.95
C TYR A 764 22.09 3.00 -11.29
N ALA A 765 22.67 2.77 -10.13
CA ALA A 765 23.54 3.73 -9.48
C ALA A 765 24.99 3.51 -9.87
N SER A 766 25.67 4.53 -10.40
CA SER A 766 27.10 4.47 -10.70
C SER A 766 27.74 5.86 -10.76
N GLU A 767 29.03 5.92 -10.52
CA GLU A 767 29.82 7.13 -10.74
C GLU A 767 29.97 7.45 -12.23
N TRP A 768 30.01 8.71 -12.53
CA TRP A 768 30.25 9.21 -13.87
C TRP A 768 31.04 10.55 -13.83
N THR A 769 31.84 10.80 -14.85
CA THR A 769 32.62 12.03 -14.97
C THR A 769 32.13 12.82 -16.17
N SER A 770 31.80 14.09 -15.96
CA SER A 770 31.36 15.00 -17.01
C SER A 770 32.52 15.36 -17.99
N LYS A 771 32.18 15.99 -19.11
CA LYS A 771 33.19 16.38 -20.13
C LYS A 771 34.26 17.32 -19.61
N ASP A 772 33.96 18.08 -18.59
CA ASP A 772 34.86 19.05 -17.92
C ASP A 772 35.51 18.49 -16.66
N GLY A 773 35.43 17.17 -16.41
CA GLY A 773 36.12 16.48 -15.32
C GLY A 773 35.38 16.44 -13.99
N MET A 774 34.11 16.90 -13.90
CA MET A 774 33.34 16.86 -12.68
C MET A 774 32.90 15.43 -12.38
N ARG A 775 33.24 14.92 -11.20
CA ARG A 775 32.76 13.62 -10.71
C ARG A 775 31.38 13.74 -10.07
N VAL A 776 30.46 12.89 -10.47
CA VAL A 776 29.08 12.83 -9.97
C VAL A 776 28.63 11.38 -9.82
N THR A 777 27.64 11.16 -8.98
CA THR A 777 26.93 9.88 -8.90
C THR A 777 25.61 10.01 -9.65
N ILE A 778 25.35 9.16 -10.64
CA ILE A 778 24.04 9.07 -11.28
C ILE A 778 23.31 7.89 -10.64
N ARG A 779 22.19 8.15 -10.01
CA ARG A 779 21.44 7.16 -9.24
C ARG A 779 19.93 7.38 -9.34
N PRO A 780 19.09 6.37 -9.06
CA PRO A 780 17.66 6.58 -8.92
C PRO A 780 17.36 7.58 -7.80
N ILE A 781 16.27 8.34 -7.97
CA ILE A 781 15.78 9.31 -6.97
C ILE A 781 15.26 8.57 -5.73
N ARG A 782 15.32 9.23 -4.57
CA ARG A 782 14.83 8.72 -3.28
C ARG A 782 13.88 9.74 -2.64
N PRO A 783 12.97 9.33 -1.75
CA PRO A 783 12.14 10.27 -0.98
C PRO A 783 12.94 11.31 -0.22
N GLU A 784 14.10 10.91 0.32
CA GLU A 784 15.01 11.78 1.08
C GLU A 784 15.64 12.89 0.23
N ASP A 785 15.52 12.81 -1.10
CA ASP A 785 16.01 13.84 -2.02
C ASP A 785 15.09 15.08 -2.09
N GLU A 786 13.92 15.06 -1.46
CA GLU A 786 12.96 16.17 -1.52
C GLU A 786 13.61 17.53 -1.21
N PRO A 787 14.41 17.73 -0.14
CA PRO A 787 15.10 19.01 0.13
C PRO A 787 16.10 19.39 -0.96
N LEU A 788 16.76 18.41 -1.58
CA LEU A 788 17.70 18.64 -2.68
C LEU A 788 16.97 19.03 -3.97
N ILE A 789 15.78 18.47 -4.22
CA ILE A 789 14.91 18.82 -5.35
C ILE A 789 14.34 20.25 -5.17
N VAL A 790 14.02 20.68 -3.94
CA VAL A 790 13.68 22.10 -3.68
C VAL A 790 14.82 23.02 -4.12
N LYS A 791 16.05 22.73 -3.68
CA LYS A 791 17.26 23.49 -4.08
C LYS A 791 17.46 23.45 -5.60
N PHE A 792 17.29 22.28 -6.23
CA PHE A 792 17.39 22.10 -7.68
C PHE A 792 16.37 22.98 -8.44
N HIS A 793 15.12 23.03 -8.00
CA HIS A 793 14.10 23.87 -8.63
C HIS A 793 14.39 25.37 -8.51
N ALA A 794 15.15 25.79 -7.51
CA ALA A 794 15.60 27.18 -7.38
C ALA A 794 16.64 27.59 -8.43
N THR A 795 17.33 26.61 -9.04
CA THR A 795 18.37 26.86 -10.07
C THR A 795 17.82 26.88 -11.51
N LEU A 796 16.51 26.72 -11.68
CA LEU A 796 15.87 26.63 -12.99
C LEU A 796 15.25 27.95 -13.41
N SER A 797 15.55 28.42 -14.61
CA SER A 797 14.89 29.54 -15.25
C SER A 797 13.43 29.21 -15.62
N GLU A 798 12.60 30.23 -15.82
CA GLU A 798 11.24 30.07 -16.31
C GLU A 798 11.21 29.42 -17.71
N GLU A 799 12.21 29.71 -18.55
CA GLU A 799 12.37 29.10 -19.86
C GLU A 799 12.60 27.59 -19.75
N SER A 800 13.53 27.14 -18.92
CA SER A 800 13.80 25.71 -18.68
C SER A 800 12.57 24.99 -18.13
N VAL A 801 11.80 25.65 -17.27
CA VAL A 801 10.55 25.14 -16.74
C VAL A 801 9.48 25.04 -17.83
N TYR A 802 9.31 26.09 -18.65
CA TYR A 802 8.36 26.10 -19.76
C TYR A 802 8.68 25.01 -20.80
N MET A 803 9.97 24.88 -21.15
CA MET A 803 10.43 23.85 -22.10
C MET A 803 10.18 22.43 -21.61
N ARG A 804 10.07 22.23 -20.29
CA ARG A 804 9.81 20.90 -19.69
C ARG A 804 8.32 20.62 -19.50
N TYR A 805 7.56 21.62 -19.06
CA TYR A 805 6.17 21.42 -18.61
C TYR A 805 5.12 22.00 -19.58
N PHE A 806 5.55 22.63 -20.66
CA PHE A 806 4.72 23.28 -21.69
C PHE A 806 3.81 24.41 -21.18
N HIS A 807 3.97 24.78 -19.92
CA HIS A 807 3.29 25.91 -19.29
C HIS A 807 4.14 26.52 -18.16
N VAL A 808 3.78 27.72 -17.76
CA VAL A 808 4.47 28.41 -16.67
C VAL A 808 3.98 27.88 -15.32
N ILE A 809 4.88 27.43 -14.48
CA ILE A 809 4.61 27.00 -13.11
C ILE A 809 5.41 27.85 -12.14
N GLY A 810 4.73 28.57 -11.24
CA GLY A 810 5.40 29.40 -10.23
C GLY A 810 6.27 28.57 -9.27
N TYR A 811 7.34 29.19 -8.74
CA TYR A 811 8.28 28.49 -7.86
C TYR A 811 7.58 27.79 -6.69
N ASN A 812 6.71 28.48 -5.95
CA ASN A 812 6.00 27.92 -4.80
C ASN A 812 5.15 26.70 -5.16
N GLN A 813 4.59 26.67 -6.36
CA GLN A 813 3.83 25.52 -6.85
C GLN A 813 4.76 24.35 -7.21
N ARG A 814 5.94 24.66 -7.78
CA ARG A 814 6.95 23.63 -8.13
C ARG A 814 7.52 22.93 -6.93
N VAL A 815 7.70 23.63 -5.80
CA VAL A 815 8.29 23.11 -4.57
C VAL A 815 7.26 22.75 -3.49
N ALA A 816 5.96 22.77 -3.82
CA ALA A 816 4.92 22.33 -2.90
C ALA A 816 5.15 20.88 -2.48
N HIS A 817 5.11 20.60 -1.18
CA HIS A 817 5.38 19.27 -0.61
C HIS A 817 4.56 18.15 -1.29
N GLN A 818 3.27 18.36 -1.51
CA GLN A 818 2.40 17.39 -2.21
C GLN A 818 2.91 17.03 -3.62
N ARG A 819 3.48 17.98 -4.35
CA ARG A 819 4.07 17.74 -5.67
C ARG A 819 5.42 17.05 -5.57
N LEU A 820 6.28 17.51 -4.66
CA LEU A 820 7.62 16.93 -4.47
C LEU A 820 7.55 15.50 -3.94
N THR A 821 6.57 15.20 -3.10
CA THR A 821 6.32 13.83 -2.66
C THR A 821 6.08 12.90 -3.86
N ARG A 822 5.25 13.30 -4.84
CA ARG A 822 5.03 12.51 -6.05
C ARG A 822 6.27 12.42 -6.95
N ILE A 823 7.13 13.43 -6.91
CA ILE A 823 8.36 13.48 -7.72
C ILE A 823 9.46 12.58 -7.13
N CYS A 824 9.59 12.52 -5.80
CA CYS A 824 10.66 11.82 -5.12
C CYS A 824 10.25 10.42 -4.68
N PHE A 825 9.00 10.23 -4.27
CA PHE A 825 8.48 8.96 -3.83
C PHE A 825 7.79 8.24 -5.00
N ILE A 826 8.60 7.62 -5.85
CA ILE A 826 8.15 6.94 -7.06
C ILE A 826 8.03 5.43 -6.85
N ASP A 827 7.14 4.81 -7.60
CA ASP A 827 7.11 3.36 -7.76
C ASP A 827 8.03 2.94 -8.93
N TYR A 828 9.12 2.27 -8.59
CA TYR A 828 10.11 1.84 -9.58
C TYR A 828 9.58 0.83 -10.61
N ASP A 829 8.41 0.24 -10.40
CA ASP A 829 7.73 -0.58 -11.41
C ASP A 829 7.08 0.27 -12.50
N ARG A 830 6.66 1.50 -12.18
CA ARG A 830 5.99 2.43 -13.10
C ARG A 830 6.90 3.48 -13.67
N GLU A 831 7.81 3.96 -12.86
CA GLU A 831 8.68 5.07 -13.20
C GLU A 831 10.10 4.85 -12.69
N ILE A 832 11.07 5.18 -13.51
CA ILE A 832 12.47 5.30 -13.09
C ILE A 832 12.89 6.75 -13.27
N ALA A 833 13.25 7.41 -12.17
CA ALA A 833 13.83 8.75 -12.21
C ALA A 833 15.28 8.67 -11.76
N LEU A 834 16.20 9.13 -12.62
CA LEU A 834 17.63 9.24 -12.32
C LEU A 834 17.95 10.68 -11.93
N VAL A 835 18.72 10.84 -10.87
CA VAL A 835 19.29 12.13 -10.46
C VAL A 835 20.80 12.13 -10.67
N VAL A 836 21.34 13.28 -11.09
CA VAL A 836 22.77 13.55 -11.08
C VAL A 836 23.11 14.20 -9.76
N ASP A 837 23.68 13.43 -8.86
CA ASP A 837 24.05 13.83 -7.50
C ASP A 837 25.54 14.19 -7.45
N ARG A 838 25.84 15.44 -7.12
CA ARG A 838 27.19 15.93 -6.88
C ARG A 838 27.42 16.10 -5.39
N LYS A 839 28.43 15.45 -4.86
CA LYS A 839 28.95 15.69 -3.53
C LYS A 839 30.05 16.72 -3.61
N ASP A 840 29.91 17.85 -2.91
CA ASP A 840 30.95 18.85 -2.82
C ASP A 840 32.16 18.31 -2.07
N PRO A 841 33.37 18.37 -2.65
CA PRO A 841 34.57 17.77 -2.02
C PRO A 841 34.98 18.45 -0.71
N GLN A 842 34.61 19.73 -0.50
CA GLN A 842 35.04 20.52 0.67
C GLN A 842 34.01 20.49 1.77
N SER A 843 32.72 20.72 1.44
CA SER A 843 31.62 20.75 2.42
C SER A 843 30.99 19.39 2.69
N GLY A 844 31.15 18.44 1.75
CA GLY A 844 30.44 17.18 1.80
C GLY A 844 28.94 17.28 1.44
N GLU A 845 28.45 18.50 1.13
CA GLU A 845 27.03 18.71 0.77
C GLU A 845 26.69 18.07 -0.57
N HIS A 846 25.48 17.50 -0.63
CA HIS A 846 24.93 16.93 -1.85
C HIS A 846 24.08 17.97 -2.60
N SER A 847 24.18 17.97 -3.92
CA SER A 847 23.36 18.80 -4.79
C SER A 847 22.93 18.04 -6.04
N ILE A 848 21.65 18.17 -6.42
CA ILE A 848 21.13 17.57 -7.65
C ILE A 848 21.32 18.58 -8.78
N LEU A 849 21.99 18.15 -9.86
CA LEU A 849 22.31 18.96 -11.02
C LEU A 849 21.37 18.70 -12.21
N ALA A 850 20.82 17.50 -12.31
CA ALA A 850 19.89 17.12 -13.37
C ALA A 850 19.00 15.96 -12.92
N VAL A 851 17.83 15.85 -13.56
CA VAL A 851 16.86 14.77 -13.36
C VAL A 851 16.42 14.24 -14.72
N GLY A 852 16.50 12.94 -14.92
CA GLY A 852 15.96 12.23 -16.09
C GLY A 852 14.92 11.21 -15.64
N ARG A 853 13.78 11.15 -16.33
CA ARG A 853 12.66 10.27 -15.99
C ARG A 853 12.28 9.38 -17.15
N LEU A 854 11.86 8.16 -16.85
CA LEU A 854 11.29 7.19 -17.78
C LEU A 854 10.00 6.67 -17.18
N ASN A 855 8.86 7.12 -17.71
CA ASN A 855 7.53 6.76 -17.26
C ASN A 855 6.97 5.66 -18.15
N LYS A 856 6.69 4.49 -17.62
CA LYS A 856 6.07 3.39 -18.36
C LYS A 856 4.60 3.70 -18.62
N LEU A 857 4.17 3.47 -19.85
CA LEU A 857 2.76 3.62 -20.20
C LEU A 857 1.98 2.41 -19.68
N HIS A 858 0.79 2.68 -19.16
CA HIS A 858 -0.07 1.61 -18.67
C HIS A 858 -0.58 0.78 -19.85
N MET A 859 -0.57 -0.55 -19.75
CA MET A 859 -1.03 -1.53 -20.76
C MET A 859 -0.21 -1.63 -22.06
N ALA A 860 0.89 -0.89 -22.21
CA ALA A 860 1.78 -1.02 -23.36
C ALA A 860 3.23 -1.21 -22.90
N PRO A 861 4.05 -2.01 -23.59
CA PRO A 861 5.49 -2.12 -23.32
C PRO A 861 6.25 -0.89 -23.85
N GLU A 862 5.78 0.27 -23.47
CA GLU A 862 6.26 1.59 -23.93
C GLU A 862 6.51 2.50 -22.74
N ALA A 863 7.36 3.50 -22.93
CA ALA A 863 7.60 4.52 -21.93
C ALA A 863 7.80 5.90 -22.55
N GLU A 864 7.57 6.93 -21.76
CA GLU A 864 7.88 8.31 -22.11
C GLU A 864 9.06 8.81 -21.27
N PHE A 865 10.03 9.48 -21.92
CA PHE A 865 11.14 10.09 -21.21
C PHE A 865 10.97 11.60 -21.04
N ALA A 866 11.58 12.12 -19.96
CA ALA A 866 11.70 13.55 -19.73
C ALA A 866 13.01 13.87 -19.02
N ILE A 867 13.66 14.97 -19.37
CA ILE A 867 14.94 15.40 -18.80
C ILE A 867 14.88 16.87 -18.45
N LEU A 868 15.47 17.21 -17.29
CA LEU A 868 15.63 18.59 -16.83
C LEU A 868 17.02 18.76 -16.23
N VAL A 869 17.75 19.79 -16.67
CA VAL A 869 19.12 20.10 -16.23
C VAL A 869 19.15 21.51 -15.66
N SER A 870 19.76 21.70 -14.50
CA SER A 870 20.00 23.02 -13.92
C SER A 870 20.72 23.92 -14.94
N ASP A 871 20.28 25.17 -15.08
CA ASP A 871 20.75 26.09 -16.14
C ASP A 871 22.26 26.31 -16.10
N ALA A 872 22.85 26.39 -14.89
CA ALA A 872 24.29 26.54 -14.70
C ALA A 872 25.08 25.31 -15.15
N TYR A 873 24.46 24.17 -15.30
CA TYR A 873 25.09 22.87 -15.64
C TYR A 873 24.65 22.30 -16.98
N GLN A 874 23.95 23.10 -17.79
CA GLN A 874 23.64 22.71 -19.17
C GLN A 874 24.95 22.67 -20.00
N ARG A 875 24.94 21.84 -21.05
CA ARG A 875 26.09 21.61 -21.98
C ARG A 875 27.29 20.83 -21.40
N HIS A 876 27.25 20.41 -20.11
CA HIS A 876 28.28 19.55 -19.50
C HIS A 876 28.12 18.04 -19.82
N GLY A 877 27.11 17.68 -20.62
CA GLY A 877 26.85 16.30 -21.06
C GLY A 877 25.84 15.52 -20.21
N PHE A 878 25.34 16.07 -19.11
CA PHE A 878 24.42 15.37 -18.19
C PHE A 878 23.15 14.91 -18.87
N GLY A 879 22.50 15.74 -19.70
CA GLY A 879 21.28 15.37 -20.39
C GLY A 879 21.47 14.18 -21.33
N GLY A 880 22.56 14.17 -22.12
CA GLY A 880 22.86 13.06 -23.04
C GLY A 880 23.16 11.76 -22.30
N GLU A 881 23.90 11.83 -21.18
CA GLU A 881 24.18 10.65 -20.36
C GLU A 881 22.92 10.09 -19.69
N LEU A 882 22.06 10.97 -19.16
CA LEU A 882 20.77 10.56 -18.59
C LEU A 882 19.92 9.86 -19.65
N LEU A 883 19.80 10.44 -20.87
CA LEU A 883 19.02 9.84 -21.94
C LEU A 883 19.54 8.47 -22.34
N ARG A 884 20.88 8.33 -22.48
CA ARG A 884 21.51 7.06 -22.82
C ARG A 884 21.21 5.98 -21.76
N ARG A 885 21.28 6.35 -20.46
CA ARG A 885 20.92 5.44 -19.35
C ARG A 885 19.44 5.08 -19.34
N LEU A 886 18.56 6.05 -19.59
CA LEU A 886 17.11 5.78 -19.66
C LEU A 886 16.77 4.83 -20.81
N VAL A 887 17.45 4.95 -21.96
CA VAL A 887 17.32 4.01 -23.07
C VAL A 887 17.80 2.61 -22.67
N GLN A 888 18.94 2.52 -21.97
CA GLN A 888 19.44 1.23 -21.48
C GLN A 888 18.46 0.60 -20.47
N ILE A 889 17.92 1.39 -19.55
CA ILE A 889 16.87 0.94 -18.63
C ILE A 889 15.65 0.44 -19.40
N GLY A 890 15.25 1.13 -20.47
CA GLY A 890 14.15 0.68 -21.31
C GLY A 890 14.39 -0.71 -21.91
N ARG A 891 15.63 -1.01 -22.33
CA ARG A 891 16.02 -2.35 -22.80
C ARG A 891 15.99 -3.39 -21.69
N ASP A 892 16.56 -3.06 -20.52
CA ASP A 892 16.58 -3.94 -19.34
C ASP A 892 15.16 -4.28 -18.88
N GLU A 893 14.24 -3.32 -18.99
CA GLU A 893 12.82 -3.46 -18.66
C GLU A 893 11.98 -4.09 -19.80
N LYS A 894 12.63 -4.51 -20.89
CA LYS A 894 12.00 -5.15 -22.06
C LYS A 894 10.90 -4.28 -22.70
N LEU A 895 11.09 -2.95 -22.68
CA LEU A 895 10.20 -2.06 -23.41
C LEU A 895 10.41 -2.21 -24.93
N GLN A 896 9.35 -2.06 -25.69
CA GLN A 896 9.39 -2.07 -27.15
C GLN A 896 9.65 -0.68 -27.73
N ARG A 897 9.19 0.38 -27.02
CA ARG A 897 9.28 1.74 -27.54
C ARG A 897 9.49 2.77 -26.42
N ILE A 898 10.30 3.78 -26.71
CA ILE A 898 10.43 4.97 -25.87
C ILE A 898 10.04 6.18 -26.70
N THR A 899 9.21 7.06 -26.12
CA THR A 899 8.73 8.28 -26.77
C THR A 899 9.00 9.53 -25.93
N ALA A 900 8.90 10.71 -26.51
CA ALA A 900 8.79 11.98 -25.81
C ALA A 900 8.14 13.03 -26.70
N ASN A 901 7.37 13.93 -26.08
CA ASN A 901 6.89 15.14 -26.72
C ASN A 901 7.85 16.30 -26.41
N ILE A 902 8.30 17.00 -27.42
CA ILE A 902 9.29 18.07 -27.36
C ILE A 902 8.71 19.33 -28.00
N LEU A 903 8.74 20.45 -27.31
CA LEU A 903 8.36 21.73 -27.93
C LEU A 903 9.24 22.03 -29.14
N ASN A 904 8.64 22.52 -30.22
CA ASN A 904 9.36 22.84 -31.46
C ASN A 904 10.53 23.83 -31.25
N GLY A 905 10.43 24.74 -30.26
CA GLY A 905 11.51 25.64 -29.87
C GLY A 905 12.67 24.99 -29.09
N ASN A 906 12.52 23.77 -28.55
CA ASN A 906 13.52 23.10 -27.76
C ASN A 906 14.56 22.35 -28.63
N ILE A 907 15.37 23.14 -29.36
CA ILE A 907 16.39 22.62 -30.29
C ILE A 907 17.44 21.76 -29.56
N ALA A 908 17.77 22.07 -28.30
CA ALA A 908 18.76 21.31 -27.53
C ALA A 908 18.26 19.87 -27.28
N MET A 909 17.03 19.70 -26.85
CA MET A 909 16.41 18.38 -26.63
C MET A 909 16.27 17.60 -27.93
N GLN A 910 15.85 18.26 -29.02
CA GLN A 910 15.74 17.63 -30.35
C GLN A 910 17.08 17.08 -30.84
N ARG A 911 18.17 17.86 -30.72
CA ARG A 911 19.53 17.40 -31.08
C ARG A 911 19.97 16.24 -30.20
N MET A 912 19.71 16.31 -28.92
CA MET A 912 20.07 15.24 -27.97
C MET A 912 19.32 13.93 -28.30
N ALA A 913 18.02 14.00 -28.53
CA ALA A 913 17.20 12.85 -28.90
C ALA A 913 17.69 12.23 -30.23
N ARG A 914 17.95 13.06 -31.27
CA ARG A 914 18.47 12.60 -32.54
C ARG A 914 19.84 11.92 -32.41
N ASN A 915 20.75 12.50 -31.63
CA ASN A 915 22.09 11.94 -31.38
C ASN A 915 22.07 10.62 -30.59
N THR A 916 20.97 10.36 -29.86
CA THR A 916 20.76 9.09 -29.13
C THR A 916 20.03 8.04 -29.98
N GLY A 917 19.55 8.42 -31.19
CA GLY A 917 18.93 7.49 -32.14
C GLY A 917 17.39 7.57 -32.21
N PHE A 918 16.78 8.62 -31.67
CA PHE A 918 15.34 8.85 -31.82
C PHE A 918 14.97 9.40 -33.18
N GLU A 919 13.93 8.90 -33.78
CA GLU A 919 13.25 9.51 -34.93
C GLU A 919 12.38 10.68 -34.44
N LEU A 920 12.41 11.79 -35.17
CA LEU A 920 11.68 13.00 -34.83
C LEU A 920 10.62 13.29 -35.88
N LYS A 921 9.35 13.43 -35.46
CA LYS A 921 8.21 13.73 -36.35
C LYS A 921 7.45 14.95 -35.80
N LEU A 922 7.16 15.92 -36.66
CA LEU A 922 6.34 17.07 -36.30
C LEU A 922 4.86 16.65 -36.23
N VAL A 923 4.24 16.87 -35.07
CA VAL A 923 2.83 16.58 -34.83
C VAL A 923 2.16 17.84 -34.25
N GLY A 924 1.44 18.59 -35.06
CA GLY A 924 0.88 19.88 -34.64
C GLY A 924 1.98 20.90 -34.33
N SER A 925 1.99 21.44 -33.11
CA SER A 925 3.02 22.39 -32.60
C SER A 925 4.20 21.74 -31.89
N GLU A 926 4.24 20.42 -31.80
CA GLU A 926 5.20 19.65 -31.02
C GLU A 926 5.99 18.69 -31.91
N ILE A 927 7.17 18.30 -31.46
CA ILE A 927 7.97 17.25 -32.06
C ILE A 927 7.78 15.99 -31.23
N ASN A 928 7.25 14.95 -31.84
CA ASN A 928 7.23 13.61 -31.25
C ASN A 928 8.58 12.92 -31.55
N ALA A 929 9.31 12.54 -30.51
CA ALA A 929 10.52 11.76 -30.58
C ALA A 929 10.18 10.30 -30.27
N GLU A 930 10.59 9.36 -31.12
CA GLU A 930 10.26 7.95 -30.98
C GLU A 930 11.49 7.08 -31.23
N MET A 931 11.70 6.06 -30.37
CA MET A 931 12.73 5.02 -30.55
C MET A 931 12.09 3.65 -30.37
N ASP A 932 12.22 2.81 -31.40
CA ASP A 932 11.86 1.42 -31.38
C ASP A 932 13.03 0.58 -30.82
N LEU A 933 12.84 -0.02 -29.66
CA LEU A 933 13.84 -0.86 -29.00
C LEU A 933 13.84 -2.30 -29.47
N SER A 934 12.83 -2.72 -30.25
CA SER A 934 12.73 -4.09 -30.79
C SER A 934 13.67 -4.32 -31.98
N LYS A 935 14.18 -3.26 -32.58
CA LYS A 935 15.04 -3.27 -33.78
C LYS A 935 16.55 -3.23 -33.47
N SER A 936 16.94 -3.30 -32.20
CA SER A 936 18.37 -3.20 -31.80
C SER A 936 18.97 -4.51 -31.34
#